data_0a7bd8654102f435fb1c03903212e6f2
#
_entry.id   0a7bd8654102f435fb1c03903212e6f2
#
_cell.length_a   1.000
_cell.length_b   1.000
_cell.length_c   1.000
_cell.angle_alpha   90.00
_cell.angle_beta   90.00
_cell.angle_gamma   90.00
#
_symmetry.space_group_name_H-M   'P 1'
#
loop_
_entity.id
_entity.type
_entity.pdbx_description
1 polymer ?
#
loop_
_entity_poly.entity_id
_entity_poly.type
_entity_poly.pdbx_seq_one_letter_code
_entity_poly.pdbx_strand_id
1 'polypeptide(L)'
;MKNQFVLCLTLLIACLLQESWGQHLLASNSKKTTVISADQANGKVTDAGGAAMPGVSVVVKGSTRGTVTNPEGRYSIDVRAGETLIFSFVGYQTREIKVGNDLTINVSMSEDSKFLTEVTVIGSRAATARTNIESAAPVDVITTKELKGFSQVDIGQILNYVAPSFSSNRQTVSDGTDHIDPASLRGLGPDQVLVLVNGKRRHTTALVNINGTVGRGSVGTDMNVIPVSAVERIEVLRDGAAAQYGSDAIAGVINVVLKKNYEGLSASLTGGANITTLNYTAPNSTGGTNKYSEKITDGQVFQFDFSKGLRLGKGGVTISGQYNQRDRTNRSGLDNAPTIYLGASGGFPATPTGQDVNTFRNGLIAADAVYASQQGYDRQNMVFGNSDSKNLGLFLNGGLPIGQASEVYFSAGVTHRTGTGYGNNRIPVSRAQQPLAADGSLYYPNGFLPGIGSVINDESVLVGFKTKLGEWRMDLSNTFGANTFTFSVFNSGNASLPNSGSIQTEFDAGTLKFDQNTTNLDFSRMYSKVGAITGLNVAFGAELRRDHYQIQPGEFNSYTGADLKKTVPGAPLVVGGPANGTTLALPGAQVFPGFQPSDQINKARTNLGIYGDVEGEIANRLLVGIAARFENYSDFGSNLSGKISARLKLTDGLALRGSASTGFRAPSLHQRYFQNTSTQFVSGLPSNTLTVNNDNDIARKVVGVDALRPETSVNFTAGITAKLGSLALTVDAYEIKIKDRIVYSGAFSRAILGFTAEQYVGINNVNFFANAANTTTKGIDIVANGRYNIGKGKLFVTAALNFNKNEVTAVNSTPLINSAEKNDLAKSPDTWFKNLLFDRQQRSRIEVWQPMNKVNLSLAYSIGKLDITARTVRFGKVQYIHNLDTEAKKSDGTFWNTQFDRDASGKAYIDQTFAPVWITDLILNYRFTKMLSASLGTNNLFDVYPDQIYIDPRNAIGSVDYASGRDASNRGRLLFQPNQGGYNGRFVFLRVAVNL
;
A
#
# COMPACT_ATOMS: atom_id res chain seq x y z
N MET A 1 -12.39 -13.23 -24.90
CA MET A 1 -11.61 -13.47 -23.67
C MET A 1 -12.32 -14.39 -22.66
N LYS A 2 -13.62 -14.30 -22.39
CA LYS A 2 -14.31 -15.22 -21.46
C LYS A 2 -14.17 -16.72 -21.81
N ASN A 3 -14.27 -17.08 -23.09
CA ASN A 3 -14.22 -18.48 -23.52
C ASN A 3 -12.81 -19.08 -23.57
N GLN A 4 -11.76 -18.28 -23.70
CA GLN A 4 -10.37 -18.76 -23.65
C GLN A 4 -9.89 -19.00 -22.21
N PHE A 5 -10.41 -18.22 -21.26
CA PHE A 5 -10.08 -18.36 -19.85
C PHE A 5 -10.69 -19.63 -19.22
N VAL A 6 -11.93 -19.96 -19.60
CA VAL A 6 -12.60 -21.22 -19.18
C VAL A 6 -11.88 -22.43 -19.75
N LEU A 7 -11.37 -22.35 -20.99
CA LEU A 7 -10.62 -23.43 -21.62
C LEU A 7 -9.25 -23.67 -20.94
N CYS A 8 -8.56 -22.61 -20.52
CA CYS A 8 -7.31 -22.74 -19.79
C CYS A 8 -7.54 -23.30 -18.36
N LEU A 9 -8.63 -22.94 -17.71
CA LEU A 9 -8.96 -23.43 -16.39
C LEU A 9 -9.38 -24.92 -16.41
N THR A 10 -10.13 -25.35 -17.43
CA THR A 10 -10.51 -26.76 -17.63
C THR A 10 -9.33 -27.64 -18.01
N LEU A 11 -8.38 -27.14 -18.81
CA LEU A 11 -7.13 -27.83 -19.12
C LEU A 11 -6.22 -27.96 -17.89
N LEU A 12 -6.17 -26.94 -17.04
CA LEU A 12 -5.40 -26.97 -15.80
C LEU A 12 -5.97 -27.99 -14.80
N ILE A 13 -7.30 -28.07 -14.67
CA ILE A 13 -7.99 -29.05 -13.82
C ILE A 13 -7.82 -30.48 -14.36
N ALA A 14 -7.84 -30.66 -15.67
CA ALA A 14 -7.60 -31.95 -16.31
C ALA A 14 -6.17 -32.46 -16.09
N CYS A 15 -5.17 -31.58 -16.12
CA CYS A 15 -3.77 -31.94 -15.83
C CYS A 15 -3.54 -32.30 -14.35
N LEU A 16 -4.35 -31.79 -13.43
CA LEU A 16 -4.25 -32.08 -11.98
C LEU A 16 -4.87 -33.44 -11.59
N LEU A 17 -5.70 -34.03 -12.46
CA LEU A 17 -6.40 -35.29 -12.19
C LEU A 17 -5.75 -36.53 -12.84
N GLN A 18 -4.68 -36.39 -13.61
CA GLN A 18 -4.07 -37.49 -14.38
C GLN A 18 -2.92 -38.24 -13.70
N GLU A 19 -2.55 -37.94 -12.46
CA GLU A 19 -1.41 -38.60 -11.77
C GLU A 19 -1.79 -39.81 -10.90
N SER A 20 -2.91 -40.47 -11.11
CA SER A 20 -3.27 -41.64 -10.29
C SER A 20 -3.19 -43.02 -10.99
N TRP A 21 -2.77 -43.07 -12.27
CA TRP A 21 -2.68 -44.35 -12.96
C TRP A 21 -1.40 -44.45 -13.80
N GLY A 22 -0.31 -44.93 -13.23
CA GLY A 22 0.94 -45.14 -13.99
C GLY A 22 2.11 -45.69 -13.19
N GLN A 23 1.91 -46.65 -12.32
CA GLN A 23 3.00 -47.47 -11.80
C GLN A 23 2.71 -48.94 -11.93
N HIS A 24 3.04 -49.48 -13.09
CA HIS A 24 3.46 -50.88 -13.21
C HIS A 24 4.13 -51.10 -14.58
N LEU A 25 5.27 -51.76 -14.53
CA LEU A 25 6.08 -52.31 -15.61
C LEU A 25 7.32 -51.49 -16.01
N LEU A 26 8.43 -51.84 -15.39
CA LEU A 26 9.66 -52.23 -16.13
C LEU A 26 10.58 -52.95 -15.14
N ALA A 27 10.64 -54.25 -15.30
CA ALA A 27 11.54 -55.15 -14.59
C ALA A 27 12.90 -55.24 -15.29
N SER A 28 13.94 -55.26 -14.46
CA SER A 28 15.15 -56.07 -14.57
C SER A 28 16.02 -56.02 -15.83
N ASN A 29 17.24 -55.52 -15.62
CA ASN A 29 18.43 -56.24 -16.08
C ASN A 29 19.61 -55.98 -15.14
N SER A 30 19.98 -56.96 -14.34
CA SER A 30 21.10 -56.97 -13.40
C SER A 30 22.39 -57.18 -14.15
N LYS A 31 23.35 -56.26 -14.02
CA LYS A 31 24.79 -56.57 -14.16
C LYS A 31 25.37 -56.72 -12.74
N LYS A 32 25.83 -57.92 -12.47
CA LYS A 32 26.66 -58.22 -11.30
C LYS A 32 27.90 -57.33 -11.27
N THR A 33 28.01 -56.47 -10.26
CA THR A 33 29.23 -55.80 -9.85
C THR A 33 29.57 -56.29 -8.44
N THR A 34 30.82 -56.70 -8.26
CA THR A 34 31.40 -57.28 -7.04
C THR A 34 31.10 -56.36 -5.84
N VAL A 35 30.38 -56.88 -4.86
CA VAL A 35 30.00 -56.18 -3.61
C VAL A 35 31.23 -56.18 -2.69
N ILE A 36 31.81 -54.98 -2.51
CA ILE A 36 32.62 -54.71 -1.31
C ILE A 36 31.60 -54.44 -0.19
N SER A 37 31.57 -55.25 0.84
CA SER A 37 30.68 -55.12 2.00
C SER A 37 30.70 -53.69 2.54
N ALA A 38 29.59 -53.02 2.50
CA ALA A 38 29.37 -51.78 3.26
C ALA A 38 28.83 -52.19 4.64
N ASP A 39 29.45 -51.69 5.68
CA ASP A 39 28.97 -51.90 7.06
C ASP A 39 27.73 -51.02 7.29
N GLN A 40 26.77 -51.49 8.09
CA GLN A 40 25.55 -50.77 8.37
C GLN A 40 25.65 -50.00 9.69
N ALA A 41 25.77 -48.66 9.63
CA ALA A 41 25.69 -47.83 10.82
C ALA A 41 24.22 -47.61 11.21
N ASN A 42 23.95 -47.71 12.50
CA ASN A 42 22.62 -47.47 13.07
C ASN A 42 22.70 -46.59 14.32
N GLY A 43 21.58 -46.03 14.75
CA GLY A 43 21.56 -45.22 15.95
C GLY A 43 20.23 -44.53 16.19
N LYS A 44 20.17 -43.72 17.24
CA LYS A 44 19.02 -42.92 17.60
C LYS A 44 19.38 -41.44 17.59
N VAL A 45 18.54 -40.64 16.97
CA VAL A 45 18.65 -39.19 16.99
C VAL A 45 17.62 -38.60 17.97
N THR A 46 18.08 -37.79 18.91
CA THR A 46 17.27 -37.11 19.91
C THR A 46 17.53 -35.62 19.87
N ASP A 47 16.61 -34.82 20.42
CA ASP A 47 16.86 -33.40 20.74
C ASP A 47 17.69 -33.27 22.04
N ALA A 48 18.03 -32.04 22.41
CA ALA A 48 18.80 -31.74 23.63
C ALA A 48 18.07 -32.15 24.94
N GLY A 49 16.76 -32.33 24.90
CA GLY A 49 15.92 -32.83 26.00
C GLY A 49 15.76 -34.36 26.03
N GLY A 50 16.39 -35.08 25.06
CA GLY A 50 16.34 -36.56 24.98
C GLY A 50 15.08 -37.10 24.26
N ALA A 51 14.20 -36.25 23.72
CA ALA A 51 13.06 -36.68 22.94
C ALA A 51 13.49 -37.18 21.56
N ALA A 52 12.86 -38.27 21.09
CA ALA A 52 13.16 -38.85 19.77
C ALA A 52 12.81 -37.87 18.64
N MET A 53 13.68 -37.77 17.63
CA MET A 53 13.49 -36.89 16.47
C MET A 53 13.21 -37.69 15.20
N PRO A 54 11.94 -37.80 14.77
CA PRO A 54 11.59 -38.41 13.50
C PRO A 54 11.85 -37.46 12.31
N GLY A 55 12.19 -38.04 11.15
CA GLY A 55 12.39 -37.24 9.92
C GLY A 55 13.72 -36.51 9.81
N VAL A 56 14.69 -36.77 10.68
CA VAL A 56 16.06 -36.24 10.54
C VAL A 56 16.70 -36.86 9.32
N SER A 57 17.19 -36.05 8.41
CA SER A 57 17.97 -36.50 7.25
C SER A 57 19.39 -36.93 7.70
N VAL A 58 19.79 -38.13 7.33
CA VAL A 58 21.12 -38.69 7.60
C VAL A 58 21.75 -39.04 6.27
N VAL A 59 22.82 -38.34 5.88
CA VAL A 59 23.43 -38.43 4.54
C VAL A 59 24.94 -38.65 4.69
N VAL A 60 25.50 -39.53 3.88
CA VAL A 60 26.96 -39.68 3.78
C VAL A 60 27.57 -38.52 3.01
N LYS A 61 28.48 -37.77 3.64
CA LYS A 61 29.10 -36.55 3.08
C LYS A 61 29.72 -36.81 1.71
N GLY A 62 29.31 -36.00 0.71
CA GLY A 62 29.84 -36.13 -0.66
C GLY A 62 29.24 -37.27 -1.48
N SER A 63 28.17 -37.96 -1.01
CA SER A 63 27.49 -39.02 -1.74
C SER A 63 25.96 -38.77 -1.83
N THR A 64 25.30 -39.57 -2.65
CA THR A 64 23.81 -39.58 -2.76
C THR A 64 23.15 -40.57 -1.77
N ARG A 65 23.95 -41.26 -0.93
CA ARG A 65 23.46 -42.22 0.05
C ARG A 65 22.91 -41.48 1.27
N GLY A 66 21.66 -41.71 1.59
CA GLY A 66 21.00 -41.10 2.73
C GLY A 66 19.78 -41.90 3.19
N THR A 67 19.36 -41.64 4.44
CA THR A 67 18.16 -42.19 5.06
C THR A 67 17.50 -41.09 5.89
N VAL A 68 16.34 -41.38 6.45
CA VAL A 68 15.65 -40.50 7.40
C VAL A 68 15.30 -41.30 8.67
N THR A 69 15.28 -40.62 9.82
CA THR A 69 14.90 -41.27 11.07
C THR A 69 13.42 -41.61 11.11
N ASN A 70 13.08 -42.77 11.68
CA ASN A 70 11.72 -43.25 11.88
C ASN A 70 11.01 -42.50 13.06
N PRO A 71 9.70 -42.80 13.38
CA PRO A 71 8.99 -42.14 14.48
C PRO A 71 9.66 -42.22 15.85
N GLU A 72 10.46 -43.26 16.11
CA GLU A 72 11.23 -43.47 17.35
C GLU A 72 12.60 -42.78 17.31
N GLY A 73 12.92 -42.02 16.24
CA GLY A 73 14.17 -41.35 16.01
C GLY A 73 15.33 -42.28 15.57
N ARG A 74 15.05 -43.53 15.21
CA ARG A 74 16.08 -44.50 14.79
C ARG A 74 16.36 -44.40 13.29
N TYR A 75 17.62 -44.62 12.90
CA TYR A 75 18.04 -44.70 11.50
C TYR A 75 18.97 -45.90 11.29
N SER A 76 19.09 -46.30 10.04
CA SER A 76 20.06 -47.26 9.56
C SER A 76 20.55 -46.83 8.16
N ILE A 77 21.86 -46.87 7.93
CA ILE A 77 22.49 -46.38 6.69
C ILE A 77 23.77 -47.15 6.38
N ASP A 78 23.96 -47.52 5.12
CA ASP A 78 25.17 -48.19 4.67
C ASP A 78 26.37 -47.22 4.58
N VAL A 79 27.43 -47.48 5.28
CA VAL A 79 28.60 -46.63 5.40
C VAL A 79 29.91 -47.43 5.30
N ARG A 80 30.99 -46.73 5.05
CA ARG A 80 32.37 -47.27 5.15
C ARG A 80 33.09 -46.61 6.29
N ALA A 81 33.98 -47.35 6.94
CA ALA A 81 34.84 -46.79 7.98
C ALA A 81 35.61 -45.55 7.44
N GLY A 82 35.57 -44.48 8.21
CA GLY A 82 36.20 -43.22 7.84
C GLY A 82 35.30 -42.25 7.05
N GLU A 83 34.12 -42.65 6.58
CA GLU A 83 33.13 -41.73 6.00
C GLU A 83 32.52 -40.80 7.07
N THR A 84 31.94 -39.68 6.67
CA THR A 84 31.30 -38.74 7.59
C THR A 84 29.80 -38.74 7.32
N LEU A 85 28.99 -38.95 8.35
CA LEU A 85 27.54 -38.79 8.34
C LEU A 85 27.17 -37.34 8.67
N ILE A 86 26.29 -36.78 7.90
CA ILE A 86 25.68 -35.46 8.10
C ILE A 86 24.24 -35.68 8.58
N PHE A 87 23.95 -35.20 9.80
CA PHE A 87 22.62 -35.19 10.39
C PHE A 87 22.05 -33.79 10.25
N SER A 88 20.95 -33.65 9.54
CA SER A 88 20.28 -32.35 9.34
C SER A 88 18.76 -32.45 9.55
N PHE A 89 18.20 -31.45 10.24
CA PHE A 89 16.78 -31.33 10.46
C PHE A 89 16.42 -29.84 10.52
N VAL A 90 15.26 -29.48 9.99
CA VAL A 90 14.80 -28.09 9.96
C VAL A 90 14.70 -27.55 11.39
N GLY A 91 15.43 -26.49 11.71
CA GLY A 91 15.45 -25.89 13.04
C GLY A 91 16.52 -26.42 13.99
N TYR A 92 17.41 -27.30 13.52
CA TYR A 92 18.51 -27.86 14.33
C TYR A 92 19.87 -27.67 13.65
N GLN A 93 20.93 -27.56 14.45
CA GLN A 93 22.27 -27.46 13.94
C GLN A 93 22.66 -28.75 13.24
N THR A 94 23.17 -28.64 12.02
CA THR A 94 23.73 -29.76 11.28
C THR A 94 24.92 -30.33 12.02
N ARG A 95 24.91 -31.65 12.29
CA ARG A 95 26.01 -32.36 12.90
C ARG A 95 26.73 -33.25 11.90
N GLU A 96 28.04 -33.17 11.89
CA GLU A 96 28.90 -34.08 11.12
C GLU A 96 29.60 -34.99 12.08
N ILE A 97 29.50 -36.31 11.85
CA ILE A 97 30.13 -37.34 12.68
C ILE A 97 30.89 -38.30 11.77
N LYS A 98 32.22 -38.42 12.01
CA LYS A 98 33.03 -39.38 11.28
C LYS A 98 32.78 -40.80 11.81
N VAL A 99 32.46 -41.70 10.91
CA VAL A 99 32.21 -43.09 11.22
C VAL A 99 33.53 -43.77 11.63
N GLY A 100 33.58 -44.25 12.87
CA GLY A 100 34.69 -45.00 13.42
C GLY A 100 34.47 -46.52 13.32
N ASN A 101 35.10 -47.28 14.21
CA ASN A 101 34.87 -48.73 14.32
C ASN A 101 33.56 -49.09 15.03
N ASP A 102 32.98 -48.16 15.79
CA ASP A 102 31.64 -48.29 16.38
C ASP A 102 30.60 -47.83 15.37
N LEU A 103 29.72 -48.74 14.98
CA LEU A 103 28.64 -48.51 14.02
C LEU A 103 27.31 -48.11 14.69
N THR A 104 27.29 -48.04 16.03
CA THR A 104 26.13 -47.53 16.77
C THR A 104 26.34 -46.04 17.11
N ILE A 105 25.82 -45.15 16.28
CA ILE A 105 26.04 -43.71 16.38
C ILE A 105 24.75 -43.01 16.86
N ASN A 106 24.66 -42.74 18.15
CA ASN A 106 23.57 -41.94 18.72
C ASN A 106 23.93 -40.47 18.68
N VAL A 107 22.96 -39.64 18.25
CA VAL A 107 23.18 -38.19 18.01
C VAL A 107 22.16 -37.36 18.77
N SER A 108 22.63 -36.47 19.63
CA SER A 108 21.79 -35.42 20.19
C SER A 108 21.93 -34.15 19.32
N MET A 109 20.84 -33.70 18.72
CA MET A 109 20.81 -32.48 17.93
C MET A 109 20.41 -31.28 18.81
N SER A 110 21.21 -30.24 18.74
CA SER A 110 20.89 -28.96 19.38
C SER A 110 20.06 -28.11 18.45
N GLU A 111 19.04 -27.46 18.97
CA GLU A 111 18.30 -26.47 18.20
C GLU A 111 19.28 -25.40 17.64
N ASP A 112 19.13 -25.09 16.37
CA ASP A 112 19.97 -24.06 15.77
C ASP A 112 19.51 -22.70 16.30
N SER A 113 20.29 -22.12 17.22
CA SER A 113 20.05 -20.76 17.72
C SER A 113 20.15 -19.70 16.61
N LYS A 114 20.64 -20.04 15.41
CA LYS A 114 20.60 -19.20 14.21
C LYS A 114 19.16 -19.03 13.67
N PHE A 115 18.20 -19.87 14.05
CA PHE A 115 16.78 -19.68 13.72
C PHE A 115 16.13 -18.47 14.40
N LEU A 116 16.79 -17.80 15.34
CA LEU A 116 16.36 -16.50 15.87
C LEU A 116 16.76 -15.32 14.98
N THR A 117 17.54 -15.56 13.93
CA THR A 117 18.08 -14.53 13.05
C THR A 117 17.86 -14.97 11.62
N GLU A 118 16.78 -14.41 11.02
CA GLU A 118 16.41 -14.73 9.65
C GLU A 118 17.44 -14.19 8.67
N VAL A 119 17.74 -15.00 7.65
CA VAL A 119 18.73 -14.69 6.62
C VAL A 119 18.15 -13.71 5.62
N THR A 120 18.79 -12.57 5.42
CA THR A 120 18.39 -11.53 4.48
C THR A 120 19.14 -11.64 3.15
N VAL A 121 18.49 -11.28 2.06
CA VAL A 121 19.08 -11.19 0.72
C VAL A 121 19.37 -9.73 0.35
N ILE A 122 18.62 -8.76 0.93
CA ILE A 122 18.81 -7.34 0.66
C ILE A 122 19.71 -6.66 1.71
N GLY A 123 20.27 -5.50 1.36
CA GLY A 123 21.18 -4.71 2.21
C GLY A 123 22.67 -5.02 2.02
N SER A 124 23.00 -6.09 1.29
CA SER A 124 24.37 -6.44 0.86
C SER A 124 24.27 -7.17 -0.49
N ARG A 125 25.28 -6.98 -1.34
CA ARG A 125 25.47 -7.77 -2.56
C ARG A 125 26.45 -8.93 -2.38
N ALA A 126 26.83 -9.20 -1.12
CA ALA A 126 27.71 -10.30 -0.79
C ALA A 126 27.05 -11.66 -1.10
N ALA A 127 27.89 -12.60 -1.54
CA ALA A 127 27.45 -13.96 -1.85
C ALA A 127 26.97 -14.76 -0.63
N THR A 128 27.36 -14.35 0.58
CA THR A 128 26.96 -14.94 1.86
C THR A 128 25.79 -14.17 2.45
N ALA A 129 24.69 -14.86 2.63
CA ALA A 129 23.53 -14.33 3.31
C ALA A 129 23.85 -14.05 4.78
N ARG A 130 23.38 -12.92 5.31
CA ARG A 130 23.55 -12.49 6.69
C ARG A 130 22.25 -12.44 7.44
N THR A 131 22.31 -12.53 8.73
CA THR A 131 21.16 -12.30 9.60
C THR A 131 20.92 -10.79 9.79
N ASN A 132 19.72 -10.40 10.20
CA ASN A 132 19.35 -9.00 10.40
C ASN A 132 20.24 -8.27 11.42
N ILE A 133 20.76 -8.99 12.44
CA ILE A 133 21.70 -8.43 13.44
C ILE A 133 23.16 -8.40 12.95
N GLU A 134 23.50 -9.17 11.91
CA GLU A 134 24.84 -9.21 11.29
C GLU A 134 24.97 -8.26 10.09
N SER A 135 23.86 -7.70 9.61
CA SER A 135 23.82 -6.73 8.52
C SER A 135 24.29 -5.34 8.98
N ALA A 136 25.04 -4.65 8.12
CA ALA A 136 25.41 -3.24 8.34
C ALA A 136 24.23 -2.28 8.23
N ALA A 137 23.15 -2.70 7.56
CA ALA A 137 21.92 -1.94 7.42
C ALA A 137 20.74 -2.63 8.15
N PRO A 138 19.77 -1.87 8.69
CA PRO A 138 18.60 -2.45 9.36
C PRO A 138 17.65 -3.10 8.36
N VAL A 139 17.41 -4.41 8.51
CA VAL A 139 16.47 -5.19 7.68
C VAL A 139 15.52 -5.94 8.60
N ASP A 140 14.22 -5.79 8.37
CA ASP A 140 13.21 -6.65 9.01
C ASP A 140 12.83 -7.76 8.03
N VAL A 141 12.64 -8.97 8.55
CA VAL A 141 12.18 -10.12 7.78
C VAL A 141 10.84 -10.58 8.35
N ILE A 142 9.85 -10.67 7.48
CA ILE A 142 8.50 -11.13 7.83
C ILE A 142 8.29 -12.46 7.11
N THR A 143 8.13 -13.53 7.85
CA THR A 143 8.05 -14.89 7.33
C THR A 143 6.64 -15.28 6.90
N THR A 144 6.51 -16.33 6.10
CA THR A 144 5.21 -16.93 5.75
C THR A 144 4.39 -17.32 6.99
N LYS A 145 5.05 -17.76 8.09
CA LYS A 145 4.35 -18.12 9.32
C LYS A 145 3.69 -16.89 9.94
N GLU A 146 4.39 -15.77 9.97
CA GLU A 146 3.83 -14.50 10.43
C GLU A 146 2.74 -14.00 9.49
N LEU A 147 2.96 -14.03 8.16
CA LEU A 147 1.95 -13.62 7.18
C LEU A 147 0.63 -14.42 7.30
N LYS A 148 0.71 -15.73 7.50
CA LYS A 148 -0.47 -16.59 7.72
C LYS A 148 -1.15 -16.39 9.08
N GLY A 149 -0.44 -15.82 10.05
CA GLY A 149 -0.95 -15.49 11.38
C GLY A 149 -1.80 -14.21 11.44
N PHE A 150 -2.27 -13.67 10.29
CA PHE A 150 -3.09 -12.46 10.24
C PHE A 150 -4.50 -12.75 9.77
N SER A 151 -5.43 -11.94 10.27
CA SER A 151 -6.80 -11.82 9.76
C SER A 151 -6.85 -11.07 8.43
N GLN A 152 -5.89 -10.18 8.22
CA GLN A 152 -5.78 -9.39 7.00
C GLN A 152 -5.45 -10.29 5.81
N VAL A 153 -6.05 -9.99 4.66
CA VAL A 153 -5.90 -10.77 3.43
C VAL A 153 -4.94 -10.11 2.43
N ASP A 154 -4.69 -8.81 2.57
CA ASP A 154 -3.86 -8.01 1.70
C ASP A 154 -2.46 -7.79 2.30
N ILE A 155 -1.40 -7.95 1.50
CA ILE A 155 0.00 -7.80 1.94
C ILE A 155 0.25 -6.43 2.55
N GLY A 156 -0.26 -5.35 1.93
CA GLY A 156 -0.10 -3.99 2.45
C GLY A 156 -0.68 -3.84 3.86
N GLN A 157 -1.85 -4.41 4.12
CA GLN A 157 -2.46 -4.36 5.45
C GLN A 157 -1.73 -5.25 6.46
N ILE A 158 -1.26 -6.44 6.06
CA ILE A 158 -0.43 -7.28 6.94
C ILE A 158 0.82 -6.50 7.37
N LEU A 159 1.54 -5.90 6.44
CA LEU A 159 2.74 -5.10 6.72
C LEU A 159 2.44 -3.90 7.62
N ASN A 160 1.27 -3.26 7.45
CA ASN A 160 0.85 -2.16 8.31
C ASN A 160 0.75 -2.56 9.79
N TYR A 161 0.47 -3.84 10.09
CA TYR A 161 0.40 -4.37 11.46
C TYR A 161 1.71 -5.00 11.95
N VAL A 162 2.65 -5.36 11.08
CA VAL A 162 3.91 -6.06 11.47
C VAL A 162 5.12 -5.14 11.43
N ALA A 163 5.30 -4.40 10.36
CA ALA A 163 6.49 -3.59 10.16
C ALA A 163 6.33 -2.24 10.87
N PRO A 164 7.25 -1.85 11.80
CA PRO A 164 7.04 -0.68 12.65
C PRO A 164 6.97 0.62 11.87
N SER A 165 7.80 0.81 10.88
CA SER A 165 7.90 2.04 10.08
C SER A 165 7.10 2.01 8.78
N PHE A 166 6.37 0.92 8.51
CA PHE A 166 5.51 0.79 7.34
C PHE A 166 4.10 1.32 7.60
N SER A 167 3.52 1.99 6.64
CA SER A 167 2.14 2.49 6.66
C SER A 167 1.45 2.19 5.34
N SER A 168 0.20 1.76 5.40
CA SER A 168 -0.71 1.64 4.26
C SER A 168 -2.13 1.89 4.73
N ASN A 169 -2.69 3.03 4.36
CA ASN A 169 -4.05 3.41 4.75
C ASN A 169 -5.05 2.87 3.76
N ARG A 170 -6.12 2.27 4.26
CA ARG A 170 -7.33 2.10 3.47
C ARG A 170 -7.89 3.47 3.13
N GLN A 171 -8.17 3.66 1.85
CA GLN A 171 -8.76 4.89 1.36
C GLN A 171 -10.24 4.67 1.00
N THR A 172 -11.00 5.74 0.95
CA THR A 172 -12.42 5.74 0.60
C THR A 172 -12.76 7.07 -0.06
N VAL A 173 -13.72 7.08 -0.97
CA VAL A 173 -14.13 8.27 -1.73
C VAL A 173 -12.92 8.92 -2.42
N SER A 174 -12.16 8.15 -3.19
CA SER A 174 -10.84 8.57 -3.67
C SER A 174 -10.50 8.16 -5.12
N ASP A 175 -11.50 8.18 -6.01
CA ASP A 175 -11.38 8.06 -7.48
C ASP A 175 -10.43 6.93 -7.93
N GLY A 176 -10.63 5.72 -7.41
CA GLY A 176 -9.83 4.52 -7.75
C GLY A 176 -8.60 4.29 -6.86
N THR A 177 -8.12 5.27 -6.09
CA THR A 177 -7.04 5.04 -5.11
C THR A 177 -7.49 4.12 -3.97
N ASP A 178 -8.78 4.00 -3.72
CA ASP A 178 -9.42 3.06 -2.79
C ASP A 178 -9.42 1.60 -3.28
N HIS A 179 -9.01 1.36 -4.53
CA HIS A 179 -8.83 0.03 -5.08
C HIS A 179 -7.38 -0.48 -5.00
N ILE A 180 -6.43 0.38 -4.58
CA ILE A 180 -5.02 0.07 -4.33
C ILE A 180 -4.65 0.61 -2.95
N ASP A 181 -3.74 -0.08 -2.26
CA ASP A 181 -3.24 0.36 -0.95
C ASP A 181 -1.75 0.77 -1.10
N PRO A 182 -1.43 2.04 -1.40
CA PRO A 182 -0.05 2.48 -1.57
C PRO A 182 0.78 2.27 -0.30
N ALA A 183 1.99 1.74 -0.47
CA ALA A 183 2.92 1.49 0.62
C ALA A 183 3.76 2.73 0.94
N SER A 184 3.84 3.10 2.20
CA SER A 184 4.71 4.15 2.71
C SER A 184 5.69 3.59 3.74
N LEU A 185 6.89 4.14 3.82
CA LEU A 185 7.89 3.75 4.81
C LEU A 185 8.45 4.98 5.50
N ARG A 186 8.57 4.95 6.84
CA ARG A 186 9.08 6.08 7.66
C ARG A 186 8.32 7.40 7.44
N GLY A 187 7.01 7.31 7.09
CA GLY A 187 6.18 8.46 6.80
C GLY A 187 6.50 9.19 5.49
N LEU A 188 7.38 8.63 4.64
CA LEU A 188 7.67 9.14 3.31
C LEU A 188 6.65 8.62 2.27
N GLY A 189 6.59 9.25 1.10
CA GLY A 189 5.63 8.91 0.05
C GLY A 189 5.83 7.50 -0.53
N PRO A 190 4.77 6.91 -1.10
CA PRO A 190 4.85 5.59 -1.75
C PRO A 190 5.86 5.54 -2.89
N ASP A 191 6.11 6.64 -3.56
CA ASP A 191 7.07 6.79 -4.66
C ASP A 191 8.53 6.96 -4.19
N GLN A 192 8.78 7.02 -2.88
CA GLN A 192 10.10 7.08 -2.24
C GLN A 192 10.49 5.73 -1.61
N VAL A 193 9.72 4.68 -1.88
CA VAL A 193 9.94 3.30 -1.44
C VAL A 193 10.10 2.41 -2.67
N LEU A 194 11.25 1.76 -2.80
CA LEU A 194 11.47 0.80 -3.88
C LEU A 194 10.92 -0.58 -3.51
N VAL A 195 10.09 -1.15 -4.37
CA VAL A 195 9.60 -2.52 -4.23
C VAL A 195 10.33 -3.44 -5.21
N LEU A 196 10.81 -4.56 -4.70
CA LEU A 196 11.47 -5.64 -5.46
C LEU A 196 10.66 -6.93 -5.33
N VAL A 197 10.73 -7.77 -6.36
CA VAL A 197 10.30 -9.18 -6.32
C VAL A 197 11.50 -10.05 -6.68
N ASN A 198 11.86 -10.97 -5.78
CA ASN A 198 13.08 -11.81 -5.91
C ASN A 198 14.36 -10.97 -6.16
N GLY A 199 14.45 -9.78 -5.56
CA GLY A 199 15.60 -8.87 -5.70
C GLY A 199 15.64 -8.06 -7.00
N LYS A 200 14.64 -8.16 -7.89
CA LYS A 200 14.53 -7.38 -9.13
C LYS A 200 13.40 -6.36 -9.03
N ARG A 201 13.58 -5.17 -9.62
CA ARG A 201 12.65 -4.04 -9.54
C ARG A 201 11.24 -4.41 -10.02
N ARG A 202 10.24 -4.07 -9.21
CA ARG A 202 8.82 -4.15 -9.57
C ARG A 202 8.36 -2.82 -10.17
N HIS A 203 7.53 -2.88 -11.21
CA HIS A 203 6.89 -1.69 -11.78
C HIS A 203 5.87 -1.07 -10.83
N THR A 204 5.56 0.22 -11.04
CA THR A 204 4.53 0.95 -10.31
C THR A 204 3.15 0.74 -10.93
N THR A 205 2.10 1.21 -10.23
CA THR A 205 0.74 1.27 -10.81
C THR A 205 0.67 2.31 -11.93
N ALA A 206 -0.35 2.24 -12.76
CA ALA A 206 -0.67 3.26 -13.75
C ALA A 206 -1.35 4.50 -13.12
N LEU A 207 -1.91 4.36 -11.91
CA LEU A 207 -2.64 5.39 -11.21
C LEU A 207 -1.72 6.34 -10.45
N VAL A 208 -1.91 7.65 -10.61
CA VAL A 208 -1.35 8.68 -9.74
C VAL A 208 -2.42 9.15 -8.73
N ASN A 209 -2.04 9.25 -7.45
CA ASN A 209 -2.95 9.71 -6.41
C ASN A 209 -3.06 11.23 -6.43
N ILE A 210 -4.19 11.77 -6.91
CA ILE A 210 -4.46 13.21 -6.92
C ILE A 210 -5.49 13.64 -5.86
N ASN A 211 -6.13 12.68 -5.20
CA ASN A 211 -7.17 12.96 -4.21
C ASN A 211 -6.62 13.45 -2.87
N GLY A 212 -7.52 13.98 -2.05
CA GLY A 212 -7.21 14.56 -0.75
C GLY A 212 -6.82 13.54 0.33
N THR A 213 -6.00 12.54 0.01
CA THR A 213 -5.62 11.43 0.88
C THR A 213 -4.12 11.45 1.20
N VAL A 214 -3.67 10.56 2.09
CA VAL A 214 -2.24 10.34 2.35
C VAL A 214 -1.55 9.86 1.07
N GLY A 215 -0.37 10.40 0.77
CA GLY A 215 0.37 10.09 -0.46
C GLY A 215 -0.13 10.85 -1.69
N ARG A 216 -0.90 11.94 -1.51
CA ARG A 216 -1.32 12.79 -2.63
C ARG A 216 -0.14 13.28 -3.46
N GLY A 217 -0.23 13.16 -4.77
CA GLY A 217 0.81 13.50 -5.74
C GLY A 217 1.82 12.38 -6.00
N SER A 218 1.69 11.23 -5.36
CA SER A 218 2.63 10.12 -5.51
C SER A 218 2.08 8.99 -6.38
N VAL A 219 3.01 8.15 -6.87
CA VAL A 219 2.74 6.92 -7.63
C VAL A 219 3.43 5.78 -6.90
N GLY A 220 2.67 4.83 -6.39
CA GLY A 220 3.21 3.69 -5.63
C GLY A 220 3.20 2.39 -6.42
N THR A 221 3.77 1.35 -5.82
CA THR A 221 3.63 -0.04 -6.27
C THR A 221 2.48 -0.70 -5.52
N ASP A 222 1.55 -1.31 -6.25
CA ASP A 222 0.50 -2.13 -5.65
C ASP A 222 1.07 -3.50 -5.24
N MET A 223 1.27 -3.71 -3.94
CA MET A 223 1.74 -4.99 -3.43
C MET A 223 0.61 -6.03 -3.29
N ASN A 224 -0.64 -5.60 -3.30
CA ASN A 224 -1.80 -6.48 -3.15
C ASN A 224 -2.11 -7.30 -4.42
N VAL A 225 -1.41 -7.01 -5.53
CA VAL A 225 -1.43 -7.85 -6.74
C VAL A 225 -0.66 -9.16 -6.55
N ILE A 226 0.22 -9.26 -5.53
CA ILE A 226 1.02 -10.46 -5.27
C ILE A 226 0.24 -11.34 -4.27
N PRO A 227 -0.18 -12.55 -4.64
CA PRO A 227 -0.86 -13.47 -3.72
C PRO A 227 0.00 -13.79 -2.49
N VAL A 228 -0.58 -13.72 -1.29
CA VAL A 228 0.10 -14.13 -0.05
C VAL A 228 0.56 -15.59 -0.13
N SER A 229 -0.20 -16.43 -0.85
CA SER A 229 0.16 -17.83 -1.11
C SER A 229 1.47 -18.00 -1.88
N ALA A 230 1.87 -17.02 -2.70
CA ALA A 230 3.12 -17.03 -3.47
C ALA A 230 4.34 -16.58 -2.65
N VAL A 231 4.13 -15.90 -1.52
CA VAL A 231 5.21 -15.28 -0.74
C VAL A 231 5.86 -16.27 0.21
N GLU A 232 7.20 -16.32 0.20
CA GLU A 232 8.02 -17.04 1.18
C GLU A 232 8.32 -16.15 2.38
N ARG A 233 8.78 -14.92 2.12
CA ARG A 233 9.02 -13.88 3.12
C ARG A 233 9.04 -12.50 2.48
N ILE A 234 8.93 -11.47 3.31
CA ILE A 234 9.10 -10.08 2.89
C ILE A 234 10.25 -9.51 3.70
N GLU A 235 11.19 -8.87 3.02
CA GLU A 235 12.35 -8.21 3.61
C GLU A 235 12.15 -6.70 3.47
N VAL A 236 12.25 -5.94 4.58
CA VAL A 236 12.11 -4.49 4.61
C VAL A 236 13.44 -3.87 5.03
N LEU A 237 14.19 -3.36 4.08
CA LEU A 237 15.43 -2.61 4.32
C LEU A 237 15.06 -1.17 4.69
N ARG A 238 15.33 -0.81 5.93
CA ARG A 238 15.05 0.52 6.48
C ARG A 238 16.30 1.41 6.42
N ASP A 239 16.81 1.64 5.19
CA ASP A 239 17.99 2.49 4.96
C ASP A 239 17.97 3.02 3.52
N GLY A 240 18.56 4.20 3.30
CA GLY A 240 18.77 4.70 1.94
C GLY A 240 19.64 3.75 1.12
N ALA A 241 19.17 3.33 -0.04
CA ALA A 241 19.80 2.26 -0.82
C ALA A 241 19.87 2.56 -2.33
N ALA A 242 19.78 3.83 -2.73
CA ALA A 242 19.81 4.22 -4.14
C ALA A 242 21.13 3.84 -4.84
N ALA A 243 22.26 3.89 -4.12
CA ALA A 243 23.57 3.44 -4.66
C ALA A 243 23.59 1.94 -4.99
N GLN A 244 22.78 1.12 -4.30
CA GLN A 244 22.72 -0.33 -4.50
C GLN A 244 21.60 -0.76 -5.47
N TYR A 245 20.42 -0.14 -5.39
CA TYR A 245 19.20 -0.59 -6.10
C TYR A 245 18.66 0.43 -7.11
N GLY A 246 19.26 1.62 -7.20
CA GLY A 246 18.84 2.68 -8.12
C GLY A 246 17.82 3.65 -7.52
N SER A 247 17.28 4.53 -8.37
CA SER A 247 16.30 5.55 -7.99
C SER A 247 15.14 4.98 -7.16
N ASP A 248 14.46 5.84 -6.40
CA ASP A 248 13.28 5.58 -5.57
C ASP A 248 13.57 4.92 -4.21
N ALA A 249 14.77 4.34 -4.00
CA ALA A 249 15.17 3.74 -2.73
C ALA A 249 15.64 4.80 -1.70
N ILE A 250 14.81 5.82 -1.44
CA ILE A 250 15.09 6.91 -0.49
C ILE A 250 14.70 6.50 0.94
N ALA A 251 13.47 6.09 1.15
CA ALA A 251 12.96 5.66 2.46
C ALA A 251 13.49 4.27 2.84
N GLY A 252 13.66 3.43 1.84
CA GLY A 252 14.09 2.04 1.97
C GLY A 252 13.68 1.19 0.78
N VAL A 253 13.82 -0.14 0.97
CA VAL A 253 13.49 -1.15 -0.04
C VAL A 253 12.63 -2.24 0.58
N ILE A 254 11.57 -2.64 -0.11
CA ILE A 254 10.73 -3.79 0.25
C ILE A 254 10.99 -4.87 -0.79
N ASN A 255 11.48 -6.04 -0.38
CA ASN A 255 11.73 -7.17 -1.25
C ASN A 255 10.77 -8.31 -0.94
N VAL A 256 9.90 -8.64 -1.87
CA VAL A 256 8.99 -9.78 -1.79
C VAL A 256 9.70 -11.00 -2.38
N VAL A 257 10.07 -11.94 -1.54
CA VAL A 257 10.70 -13.20 -1.96
C VAL A 257 9.60 -14.23 -2.19
N LEU A 258 9.53 -14.75 -3.41
CA LEU A 258 8.54 -15.75 -3.81
C LEU A 258 9.01 -17.15 -3.43
N LYS A 259 8.05 -18.03 -3.10
CA LYS A 259 8.31 -19.43 -2.75
C LYS A 259 9.05 -20.16 -3.86
N LYS A 260 10.06 -20.91 -3.45
CA LYS A 260 10.85 -21.81 -4.29
C LYS A 260 10.72 -23.25 -3.77
N ASN A 261 9.49 -23.69 -3.51
CA ASN A 261 9.20 -25.04 -3.03
C ASN A 261 8.75 -25.92 -4.21
N TYR A 262 9.51 -26.95 -4.53
CA TYR A 262 9.27 -27.79 -5.68
C TYR A 262 8.45 -29.05 -5.36
N GLU A 263 7.94 -29.18 -4.14
CA GLU A 263 7.14 -30.31 -3.69
C GLU A 263 5.98 -29.85 -2.82
N GLY A 264 4.98 -30.70 -2.70
CA GLY A 264 3.84 -30.46 -1.83
C GLY A 264 2.75 -29.54 -2.42
N LEU A 265 1.62 -29.53 -1.75
CA LEU A 265 0.47 -28.67 -2.03
C LEU A 265 0.04 -28.00 -0.72
N SER A 266 -0.16 -26.71 -0.74
CA SER A 266 -0.85 -26.00 0.34
C SER A 266 -2.05 -25.27 -0.24
N ALA A 267 -3.20 -25.38 0.43
CA ALA A 267 -4.41 -24.65 0.08
C ALA A 267 -5.08 -24.12 1.36
N SER A 268 -5.77 -22.99 1.25
CA SER A 268 -6.58 -22.46 2.35
C SER A 268 -7.82 -21.76 1.86
N LEU A 269 -8.88 -21.86 2.66
CA LEU A 269 -10.15 -21.17 2.48
C LEU A 269 -10.38 -20.28 3.70
N THR A 270 -10.63 -19.00 3.47
CA THR A 270 -10.92 -18.02 4.52
C THR A 270 -12.26 -17.37 4.24
N GLY A 271 -13.12 -17.31 5.25
CA GLY A 271 -14.36 -16.54 5.24
C GLY A 271 -14.42 -15.64 6.48
N GLY A 272 -14.96 -14.45 6.34
CA GLY A 272 -15.08 -13.51 7.46
C GLY A 272 -16.02 -12.35 7.14
N ALA A 273 -16.36 -11.57 8.18
CA ALA A 273 -17.17 -10.36 8.05
C ALA A 273 -16.88 -9.38 9.19
N ASN A 274 -17.17 -8.11 8.97
CA ASN A 274 -17.27 -7.17 10.09
C ASN A 274 -18.56 -7.45 10.87
N ILE A 275 -18.43 -7.61 12.18
CA ILE A 275 -19.54 -7.74 13.14
C ILE A 275 -19.29 -6.72 14.25
N THR A 276 -19.96 -5.58 14.15
CA THR A 276 -19.58 -4.39 14.89
C THR A 276 -20.81 -3.60 15.35
N THR A 277 -20.61 -2.69 16.31
CA THR A 277 -21.61 -1.72 16.73
C THR A 277 -21.09 -0.31 16.47
N LEU A 278 -21.69 0.39 15.51
CA LEU A 278 -21.34 1.77 15.19
C LEU A 278 -22.13 2.71 16.09
N ASN A 279 -21.44 3.40 17.00
CA ASN A 279 -22.00 4.46 17.83
C ASN A 279 -21.56 5.81 17.28
N TYR A 280 -22.51 6.68 16.96
CA TYR A 280 -22.17 8.01 16.49
C TYR A 280 -23.16 9.08 16.92
N THR A 281 -22.70 10.32 16.83
CA THR A 281 -23.52 11.50 17.08
C THR A 281 -23.67 12.26 15.76
N ALA A 282 -24.88 12.60 15.40
CA ALA A 282 -25.17 13.40 14.21
C ALA A 282 -26.02 14.64 14.58
N PRO A 283 -25.84 15.75 13.84
CA PRO A 283 -26.67 16.93 14.03
C PRO A 283 -28.13 16.61 13.72
N ASN A 284 -29.06 17.30 14.40
CA ASN A 284 -30.50 17.22 14.13
C ASN A 284 -31.04 18.53 13.56
N SER A 285 -32.27 18.48 13.11
CA SER A 285 -32.96 19.63 12.47
C SER A 285 -33.25 20.81 13.40
N THR A 286 -33.11 20.63 14.71
CA THR A 286 -33.47 21.66 15.72
C THR A 286 -32.24 22.34 16.32
N GLY A 287 -31.03 22.08 15.80
CA GLY A 287 -29.80 22.70 16.30
C GLY A 287 -29.13 21.96 17.45
N GLY A 288 -29.56 20.71 17.71
CA GLY A 288 -28.91 19.81 18.64
C GLY A 288 -28.26 18.62 17.95
N THR A 289 -27.99 17.57 18.71
CA THR A 289 -27.43 16.30 18.19
C THR A 289 -28.24 15.11 18.67
N ASN A 290 -28.36 14.10 17.82
CA ASN A 290 -28.89 12.78 18.16
C ASN A 290 -27.77 11.77 18.26
N LYS A 291 -27.89 10.82 19.19
CA LYS A 291 -27.00 9.66 19.32
C LYS A 291 -27.63 8.47 18.61
N TYR A 292 -26.83 7.79 17.83
CA TYR A 292 -27.20 6.58 17.10
C TYR A 292 -26.33 5.41 17.56
N SER A 293 -26.91 4.20 17.54
CA SER A 293 -26.21 2.96 17.83
C SER A 293 -26.75 1.89 16.87
N GLU A 294 -25.93 1.47 15.94
CA GLU A 294 -26.29 0.57 14.85
C GLU A 294 -25.45 -0.72 14.91
N LYS A 295 -26.11 -1.87 14.93
CA LYS A 295 -25.42 -3.16 14.76
C LYS A 295 -25.27 -3.46 13.28
N ILE A 296 -24.03 -3.61 12.83
CA ILE A 296 -23.69 -3.78 11.42
C ILE A 296 -23.01 -5.13 11.20
N THR A 297 -23.44 -5.83 10.15
CA THR A 297 -22.73 -6.99 9.61
C THR A 297 -22.54 -6.76 8.13
N ASP A 298 -21.30 -6.44 7.73
CA ASP A 298 -20.93 -6.10 6.35
C ASP A 298 -19.47 -6.46 6.05
N GLY A 299 -18.99 -6.10 4.88
CA GLY A 299 -17.60 -6.33 4.50
C GLY A 299 -17.23 -7.80 4.47
N GLN A 300 -18.12 -8.64 3.98
CA GLN A 300 -17.88 -10.08 3.85
C GLN A 300 -16.64 -10.31 3.00
N VAL A 301 -15.81 -11.24 3.46
CA VAL A 301 -14.58 -11.65 2.76
C VAL A 301 -14.67 -13.15 2.48
N PHE A 302 -14.37 -13.49 1.24
CA PHE A 302 -14.13 -14.86 0.81
C PHE A 302 -12.77 -14.91 0.11
N GLN A 303 -11.87 -15.79 0.59
CA GLN A 303 -10.56 -15.95 -0.02
C GLN A 303 -10.20 -17.43 -0.14
N PHE A 304 -9.75 -17.80 -1.32
CA PHE A 304 -9.15 -19.08 -1.62
C PHE A 304 -7.69 -18.87 -2.06
N ASP A 305 -6.78 -19.57 -1.41
CA ASP A 305 -5.35 -19.58 -1.72
C ASP A 305 -4.88 -20.99 -2.02
N PHE A 306 -3.96 -21.13 -2.98
CA PHE A 306 -3.23 -22.36 -3.17
C PHE A 306 -1.77 -22.11 -3.57
N SER A 307 -0.91 -23.09 -3.32
CA SER A 307 0.48 -23.13 -3.80
C SER A 307 0.89 -24.58 -3.98
N LYS A 308 1.32 -24.93 -5.21
CA LYS A 308 1.75 -26.27 -5.59
C LYS A 308 3.17 -26.24 -6.11
N GLY A 309 4.04 -27.06 -5.55
CA GLY A 309 5.36 -27.31 -6.08
C GLY A 309 5.35 -28.44 -7.09
N LEU A 310 6.11 -28.25 -8.18
CA LEU A 310 6.32 -29.25 -9.23
C LEU A 310 7.82 -29.39 -9.47
N ARG A 311 8.35 -30.58 -9.30
CA ARG A 311 9.76 -30.88 -9.58
C ARG A 311 9.97 -31.09 -11.07
N LEU A 312 10.99 -30.44 -11.63
CA LEU A 312 11.41 -30.54 -13.02
C LEU A 312 12.91 -30.92 -13.08
N GLY A 313 13.19 -32.20 -13.08
CA GLY A 313 14.56 -32.71 -12.97
C GLY A 313 15.26 -32.27 -11.66
N LYS A 314 16.38 -31.55 -11.77
CA LYS A 314 17.12 -30.99 -10.60
C LYS A 314 16.56 -29.66 -10.11
N GLY A 315 15.62 -29.06 -10.85
CA GLY A 315 14.94 -27.83 -10.50
C GLY A 315 13.46 -28.03 -10.33
N GLY A 316 12.67 -26.95 -10.51
CA GLY A 316 11.23 -27.03 -10.42
C GLY A 316 10.56 -25.68 -10.54
N VAL A 317 9.23 -25.71 -10.41
CA VAL A 317 8.37 -24.53 -10.39
C VAL A 317 7.38 -24.60 -9.25
N THR A 318 7.14 -23.47 -8.61
CA THR A 318 6.03 -23.27 -7.68
C THR A 318 4.94 -22.47 -8.37
N ILE A 319 3.73 -23.00 -8.41
CA ILE A 319 2.52 -22.35 -8.92
C ILE A 319 1.71 -21.91 -7.72
N SER A 320 1.38 -20.63 -7.62
CA SER A 320 0.58 -20.09 -6.53
C SER A 320 -0.55 -19.25 -7.07
N GLY A 321 -1.73 -19.36 -6.47
CA GLY A 321 -2.89 -18.58 -6.88
C GLY A 321 -3.71 -18.13 -5.70
N GLN A 322 -4.48 -17.07 -5.93
CA GLN A 322 -5.41 -16.49 -4.98
C GLN A 322 -6.65 -16.00 -5.70
N TYR A 323 -7.80 -16.31 -5.16
CA TYR A 323 -9.04 -15.60 -5.42
C TYR A 323 -9.48 -14.92 -4.13
N ASN A 324 -9.75 -13.63 -4.17
CA ASN A 324 -10.24 -12.84 -3.05
C ASN A 324 -11.44 -12.04 -3.50
N GLN A 325 -12.52 -12.10 -2.74
CA GLN A 325 -13.68 -11.22 -2.86
C GLN A 325 -13.87 -10.54 -1.51
N ARG A 326 -14.04 -9.23 -1.52
CA ARG A 326 -14.42 -8.41 -0.37
C ARG A 326 -15.59 -7.54 -0.76
N ASP A 327 -16.65 -7.61 0.01
CA ASP A 327 -17.78 -6.73 -0.11
C ASP A 327 -17.48 -5.39 0.60
N ARG A 328 -18.16 -4.34 0.19
CA ARG A 328 -17.99 -3.01 0.78
C ARG A 328 -18.41 -2.97 2.24
N THR A 329 -17.86 -1.99 2.95
CA THR A 329 -18.36 -1.58 4.26
C THR A 329 -19.02 -0.21 4.15
N ASN A 330 -19.92 0.12 5.08
CA ASN A 330 -20.44 1.46 5.19
C ASN A 330 -20.40 1.96 6.63
N ARG A 331 -19.75 3.10 6.85
CA ARG A 331 -19.61 3.79 8.13
C ARG A 331 -20.01 5.26 7.99
N SER A 332 -20.93 5.54 7.06
CA SER A 332 -21.51 6.88 6.94
C SER A 332 -22.62 7.08 7.96
N GLY A 333 -22.79 8.32 8.40
CA GLY A 333 -23.98 8.75 9.14
C GLY A 333 -25.15 9.05 8.21
N LEU A 334 -26.31 9.27 8.82
CA LEU A 334 -27.50 9.72 8.11
C LEU A 334 -27.37 11.16 7.61
N ASP A 335 -27.92 11.45 6.45
CA ASP A 335 -28.10 12.80 5.93
C ASP A 335 -29.23 13.50 6.70
N ASN A 336 -28.88 14.17 7.77
CA ASN A 336 -29.83 14.91 8.60
C ASN A 336 -29.95 16.38 8.26
N ALA A 337 -29.29 16.85 7.19
CA ALA A 337 -29.39 18.23 6.76
C ALA A 337 -30.83 18.59 6.35
N PRO A 338 -31.36 19.66 6.86
CA PRO A 338 -32.76 20.05 6.61
C PRO A 338 -33.00 20.72 5.25
N THR A 339 -31.93 21.16 4.57
CA THR A 339 -31.99 21.91 3.31
C THR A 339 -31.74 20.97 2.11
N ILE A 340 -32.66 20.05 1.82
CA ILE A 340 -32.55 19.08 0.74
C ILE A 340 -33.09 19.63 -0.57
N TYR A 341 -34.27 20.34 -0.50
CA TYR A 341 -34.99 20.82 -1.64
C TYR A 341 -35.07 22.36 -1.71
N LEU A 342 -34.35 23.08 -0.86
CA LEU A 342 -34.35 24.55 -0.81
C LEU A 342 -33.31 25.13 -1.78
N GLY A 343 -33.79 25.86 -2.77
CA GLY A 343 -32.99 26.71 -3.66
C GLY A 343 -31.91 25.97 -4.47
N ALA A 344 -31.19 26.68 -5.33
CA ALA A 344 -30.18 26.11 -6.22
C ALA A 344 -28.94 25.54 -5.52
N SER A 345 -28.59 26.07 -4.36
CA SER A 345 -27.40 25.69 -3.56
C SER A 345 -27.78 25.25 -2.16
N GLY A 346 -29.03 24.94 -1.87
CA GLY A 346 -29.48 24.68 -0.51
C GLY A 346 -29.53 25.96 0.36
N GLY A 347 -29.33 27.14 -0.23
CA GLY A 347 -29.45 28.44 0.44
C GLY A 347 -30.89 28.83 0.78
N PHE A 348 -31.05 29.61 1.84
CA PHE A 348 -32.35 30.16 2.18
C PHE A 348 -32.72 31.34 1.27
N PRO A 349 -33.98 31.47 0.87
CA PRO A 349 -34.45 32.69 0.23
C PRO A 349 -34.35 33.88 1.18
N ALA A 350 -34.38 35.09 0.63
CA ALA A 350 -34.39 36.31 1.42
C ALA A 350 -35.60 36.31 2.39
N THR A 351 -35.32 36.62 3.65
CA THR A 351 -36.38 36.74 4.66
C THR A 351 -37.33 37.89 4.29
N PRO A 352 -38.63 37.68 4.22
CA PRO A 352 -39.61 38.76 3.97
C PRO A 352 -39.47 39.89 5.00
N THR A 353 -39.67 41.13 4.54
CA THR A 353 -39.61 42.31 5.39
C THR A 353 -40.60 42.19 6.58
N GLY A 354 -40.10 42.38 7.78
CA GLY A 354 -40.91 42.35 9.02
C GLY A 354 -41.01 40.94 9.64
N GLN A 355 -40.41 39.90 9.06
CA GLN A 355 -40.34 38.60 9.66
C GLN A 355 -38.98 38.37 10.40
N ASP A 356 -39.06 37.66 11.51
CA ASP A 356 -37.83 37.18 12.19
C ASP A 356 -37.13 36.11 11.36
N VAL A 357 -35.85 36.30 11.09
CA VAL A 357 -35.04 35.46 10.20
C VAL A 357 -35.03 34.00 10.66
N ASN A 358 -34.92 33.76 11.94
CA ASN A 358 -34.81 32.39 12.47
C ASN A 358 -36.14 31.66 12.41
N THR A 359 -37.24 32.37 12.71
CA THR A 359 -38.61 31.83 12.61
C THR A 359 -38.91 31.47 11.16
N PHE A 360 -38.61 32.37 10.20
CA PHE A 360 -38.80 32.11 8.79
C PHE A 360 -37.99 30.88 8.30
N ARG A 361 -36.70 30.83 8.63
CA ARG A 361 -35.84 29.72 8.24
C ARG A 361 -36.27 28.39 8.86
N ASN A 362 -36.62 28.38 10.15
CA ASN A 362 -37.12 27.19 10.83
C ASN A 362 -38.41 26.66 10.19
N GLY A 363 -39.30 27.57 9.75
CA GLY A 363 -40.47 27.18 8.99
C GLY A 363 -40.14 26.51 7.65
N LEU A 364 -39.15 27.04 6.91
CA LEU A 364 -38.66 26.42 5.68
C LEU A 364 -38.00 25.06 5.91
N ILE A 365 -37.22 24.92 6.95
CA ILE A 365 -36.56 23.64 7.35
C ILE A 365 -37.63 22.57 7.66
N ALA A 366 -38.67 22.94 8.42
CA ALA A 366 -39.77 22.04 8.73
C ALA A 366 -40.53 21.60 7.48
N ALA A 367 -40.82 22.55 6.55
CA ALA A 367 -41.47 22.25 5.30
C ALA A 367 -40.61 21.35 4.39
N ASP A 368 -39.32 21.62 4.30
CA ASP A 368 -38.36 20.78 3.55
C ASP A 368 -38.29 19.34 4.11
N ALA A 369 -38.28 19.17 5.43
CA ALA A 369 -38.28 17.84 6.06
C ALA A 369 -39.59 17.06 5.77
N VAL A 370 -40.75 17.71 5.77
CA VAL A 370 -42.01 17.10 5.41
C VAL A 370 -42.02 16.70 3.93
N TYR A 371 -41.57 17.60 3.05
CA TYR A 371 -41.46 17.30 1.63
C TYR A 371 -40.50 16.18 1.32
N ALA A 372 -39.32 16.16 1.94
CA ALA A 372 -38.33 15.09 1.80
C ALA A 372 -38.93 13.72 2.18
N SER A 373 -39.70 13.68 3.27
CA SER A 373 -40.43 12.47 3.68
C SER A 373 -41.47 12.02 2.67
N GLN A 374 -42.26 12.97 2.12
CA GLN A 374 -43.27 12.70 1.09
C GLN A 374 -42.64 12.17 -0.22
N GLN A 375 -41.46 12.67 -0.58
CA GLN A 375 -40.69 12.19 -1.75
C GLN A 375 -39.95 10.87 -1.52
N GLY A 376 -40.01 10.29 -0.33
CA GLY A 376 -39.25 9.08 0.00
C GLY A 376 -37.73 9.30 -0.08
N TYR A 377 -37.23 10.46 0.33
CA TYR A 377 -35.79 10.76 0.31
C TYR A 377 -35.02 9.81 1.23
N ASP A 378 -34.10 9.04 0.62
CA ASP A 378 -33.23 8.17 1.39
C ASP A 378 -32.12 8.97 2.10
N ARG A 379 -32.12 8.97 3.41
CA ARG A 379 -31.12 9.65 4.24
C ARG A 379 -29.83 8.84 4.39
N GLN A 380 -29.84 7.53 4.07
CA GLN A 380 -28.65 6.69 3.99
C GLN A 380 -28.01 6.75 2.59
N ASN A 381 -27.73 7.95 2.13
CA ASN A 381 -27.37 8.25 0.74
C ASN A 381 -25.87 8.43 0.51
N MET A 382 -25.03 7.90 1.38
CA MET A 382 -23.57 7.95 1.29
C MET A 382 -22.97 6.57 1.58
N VAL A 383 -21.88 6.25 0.91
CA VAL A 383 -21.04 5.10 1.25
C VAL A 383 -19.66 5.61 1.66
N PHE A 384 -19.28 5.30 2.88
CA PHE A 384 -17.97 5.61 3.46
C PHE A 384 -17.40 4.36 4.11
N GLY A 385 -16.42 3.75 3.50
CA GLY A 385 -15.87 2.47 3.97
C GLY A 385 -14.89 1.87 2.97
N ASN A 386 -14.60 0.59 3.15
CA ASN A 386 -13.84 -0.16 2.15
C ASN A 386 -14.68 -0.34 0.88
N SER A 387 -14.05 -0.24 -0.27
CA SER A 387 -14.65 -0.52 -1.58
C SER A 387 -14.89 -2.02 -1.77
N ASP A 388 -15.89 -2.38 -2.57
CA ASP A 388 -16.02 -3.74 -3.09
C ASP A 388 -14.81 -4.08 -3.95
N SER A 389 -14.32 -5.31 -3.85
CA SER A 389 -13.26 -5.77 -4.73
C SER A 389 -13.30 -7.27 -4.97
N LYS A 390 -12.98 -7.67 -6.21
CA LYS A 390 -12.71 -9.07 -6.57
C LYS A 390 -11.35 -9.12 -7.23
N ASN A 391 -10.48 -9.99 -6.74
CA ASN A 391 -9.11 -10.12 -7.18
C ASN A 391 -8.77 -11.58 -7.47
N LEU A 392 -8.28 -11.85 -8.68
CA LEU A 392 -7.79 -13.16 -9.09
C LEU A 392 -6.34 -13.01 -9.51
N GLY A 393 -5.43 -13.69 -8.82
CA GLY A 393 -3.99 -13.67 -9.10
C GLY A 393 -3.43 -15.06 -9.30
N LEU A 394 -2.52 -15.22 -10.26
CA LEU A 394 -1.76 -16.43 -10.52
C LEU A 394 -0.28 -16.09 -10.67
N PHE A 395 0.58 -16.80 -9.95
CA PHE A 395 2.03 -16.59 -9.94
C PHE A 395 2.79 -17.89 -10.13
N LEU A 396 3.87 -17.80 -10.90
CA LEU A 396 4.85 -18.86 -11.12
C LEU A 396 6.20 -18.38 -10.61
N ASN A 397 6.97 -19.26 -9.96
CA ASN A 397 8.36 -18.98 -9.58
C ASN A 397 9.16 -20.27 -9.66
N GLY A 398 10.28 -20.25 -10.39
CA GLY A 398 11.05 -21.47 -10.61
C GLY A 398 12.49 -21.24 -10.98
N GLY A 399 13.21 -22.36 -11.07
CA GLY A 399 14.59 -22.38 -11.52
C GLY A 399 14.99 -23.78 -12.02
N LEU A 400 15.78 -23.78 -13.06
CA LEU A 400 16.29 -24.98 -13.74
C LEU A 400 17.81 -24.92 -13.74
N PRO A 401 18.50 -25.71 -12.88
CA PRO A 401 19.94 -25.84 -12.91
C PRO A 401 20.40 -26.43 -14.24
N ILE A 402 21.40 -25.81 -14.87
CA ILE A 402 22.05 -26.27 -16.10
C ILE A 402 23.48 -26.66 -15.76
N GLY A 403 23.78 -27.95 -15.79
CA GLY A 403 25.08 -28.46 -15.36
C GLY A 403 25.32 -28.24 -13.85
N GLN A 404 26.54 -27.86 -13.45
CA GLN A 404 26.93 -27.66 -12.05
C GLN A 404 27.02 -26.20 -11.63
N ALA A 405 27.13 -25.27 -12.59
CA ALA A 405 27.51 -23.89 -12.31
C ALA A 405 26.47 -22.86 -12.79
N SER A 406 25.46 -23.29 -13.55
CA SER A 406 24.51 -22.41 -14.19
C SER A 406 23.05 -22.71 -13.77
N GLU A 407 22.19 -21.69 -13.78
CA GLU A 407 20.76 -21.80 -13.52
C GLU A 407 20.01 -20.83 -14.43
N VAL A 408 18.98 -21.31 -15.11
CA VAL A 408 17.92 -20.45 -15.64
C VAL A 408 16.86 -20.32 -14.56
N TYR A 409 16.47 -19.11 -14.22
CA TYR A 409 15.40 -18.84 -13.25
C TYR A 409 14.36 -17.94 -13.87
N PHE A 410 13.14 -18.07 -13.40
CA PHE A 410 12.03 -17.27 -13.91
C PHE A 410 10.98 -17.05 -12.85
N SER A 411 10.24 -15.95 -13.00
CA SER A 411 8.97 -15.75 -12.32
C SER A 411 7.99 -15.04 -13.25
N ALA A 412 6.72 -15.35 -13.11
CA ALA A 412 5.66 -14.69 -13.86
C ALA A 412 4.45 -14.49 -12.93
N GLY A 413 3.70 -13.42 -13.13
CA GLY A 413 2.50 -13.12 -12.39
C GLY A 413 1.50 -12.40 -13.25
N VAL A 414 0.22 -12.78 -13.11
CA VAL A 414 -0.92 -12.07 -13.70
C VAL A 414 -1.98 -11.89 -12.63
N THR A 415 -2.57 -10.69 -12.59
CA THR A 415 -3.63 -10.37 -11.65
C THR A 415 -4.71 -9.58 -12.37
N HIS A 416 -5.96 -9.98 -12.13
CA HIS A 416 -7.14 -9.26 -12.58
C HIS A 416 -7.96 -8.85 -11.37
N ARG A 417 -8.17 -7.54 -11.17
CA ARG A 417 -8.97 -6.98 -10.09
C ARG A 417 -10.08 -6.12 -10.66
N THR A 418 -11.29 -6.28 -10.10
CA THR A 418 -12.38 -5.35 -10.27
C THR A 418 -12.69 -4.70 -8.93
N GLY A 419 -13.00 -3.42 -8.94
CA GLY A 419 -13.37 -2.67 -7.74
C GLY A 419 -14.49 -1.69 -8.01
N THR A 420 -15.29 -1.39 -6.98
CA THR A 420 -16.30 -0.33 -7.03
C THR A 420 -16.18 0.56 -5.81
N GLY A 421 -16.04 1.85 -6.06
CA GLY A 421 -16.07 2.92 -5.07
C GLY A 421 -17.23 3.87 -5.34
N TYR A 422 -17.49 4.77 -4.40
CA TYR A 422 -18.57 5.74 -4.52
C TYR A 422 -18.04 7.15 -4.28
N GLY A 423 -18.62 8.11 -5.00
CA GLY A 423 -18.37 9.52 -4.74
C GLY A 423 -19.32 10.10 -3.69
N ASN A 424 -19.39 11.41 -3.64
CA ASN A 424 -20.40 12.09 -2.84
C ASN A 424 -21.75 12.08 -3.53
N ASN A 425 -22.83 11.96 -2.76
CA ASN A 425 -24.21 12.03 -3.26
C ASN A 425 -24.49 13.39 -3.90
N ARG A 426 -25.18 13.40 -5.04
CA ARG A 426 -25.73 14.55 -5.70
C ARG A 426 -27.13 14.75 -5.15
N ILE A 427 -27.27 15.66 -4.19
CA ILE A 427 -28.56 15.98 -3.55
C ILE A 427 -29.54 16.64 -4.53
N PRO A 428 -30.84 16.66 -4.27
CA PRO A 428 -31.85 17.22 -5.18
C PRO A 428 -31.58 18.63 -5.67
N VAL A 429 -30.96 19.49 -4.84
CA VAL A 429 -30.64 20.89 -5.23
C VAL A 429 -29.36 21.01 -6.04
N SER A 430 -28.58 19.93 -6.22
CA SER A 430 -27.40 19.93 -7.11
C SER A 430 -27.80 19.94 -8.59
N ARG A 431 -28.62 20.91 -8.99
CA ARG A 431 -29.32 20.98 -10.29
C ARG A 431 -28.38 20.99 -11.50
N ALA A 432 -27.25 21.70 -11.40
CA ALA A 432 -26.26 21.76 -12.48
C ALA A 432 -25.71 20.39 -12.90
N GLN A 433 -25.83 19.38 -12.04
CA GLN A 433 -25.33 18.02 -12.22
C GLN A 433 -26.43 17.02 -12.61
N GLN A 434 -27.67 17.47 -12.68
CA GLN A 434 -28.85 16.61 -12.93
C GLN A 434 -29.12 16.47 -14.44
N PRO A 435 -29.11 15.25 -14.98
CA PRO A 435 -29.64 15.03 -16.32
C PRO A 435 -31.15 15.21 -16.33
N LEU A 436 -31.69 15.63 -17.47
CA LEU A 436 -33.12 15.86 -17.68
C LEU A 436 -33.71 14.77 -18.59
N ALA A 437 -34.89 14.28 -18.23
CA ALA A 437 -35.73 13.43 -19.06
C ALA A 437 -36.25 14.18 -20.30
N ALA A 438 -36.88 13.47 -21.26
CA ALA A 438 -37.37 14.04 -22.50
C ALA A 438 -38.38 15.15 -22.27
N ASP A 439 -39.21 15.07 -21.22
CA ASP A 439 -40.20 16.07 -20.83
C ASP A 439 -39.61 17.27 -20.08
N GLY A 440 -38.27 17.30 -19.85
CA GLY A 440 -37.56 18.33 -19.12
C GLY A 440 -37.60 18.18 -17.60
N SER A 441 -38.19 17.11 -17.07
CA SER A 441 -38.15 16.80 -15.65
C SER A 441 -36.80 16.25 -15.26
N LEU A 442 -36.47 16.23 -13.94
CA LEU A 442 -35.27 15.63 -13.45
C LEU A 442 -35.32 14.11 -13.59
N TYR A 443 -34.26 13.52 -14.11
CA TYR A 443 -34.12 12.07 -14.15
C TYR A 443 -33.94 11.47 -12.74
N TYR A 444 -33.21 12.17 -11.86
CA TYR A 444 -33.03 11.79 -10.47
C TYR A 444 -33.66 12.80 -9.51
N PRO A 445 -34.98 12.79 -9.32
CA PRO A 445 -35.67 13.82 -8.54
C PRO A 445 -35.22 13.90 -7.08
N ASN A 446 -34.80 12.77 -6.49
CA ASN A 446 -34.25 12.66 -5.12
C ASN A 446 -32.72 12.72 -5.06
N GLY A 447 -32.08 13.11 -6.18
CA GLY A 447 -30.62 13.03 -6.27
C GLY A 447 -30.12 11.62 -6.56
N PHE A 448 -28.79 11.43 -6.57
CA PHE A 448 -28.18 10.14 -6.86
C PHE A 448 -26.76 10.04 -6.26
N LEU A 449 -26.34 8.80 -5.96
CA LEU A 449 -25.00 8.48 -5.51
C LEU A 449 -24.21 7.85 -6.66
N PRO A 450 -23.38 8.61 -7.38
CA PRO A 450 -22.59 8.06 -8.47
C PRO A 450 -21.43 7.22 -7.96
N GLY A 451 -21.12 6.16 -8.71
CA GLY A 451 -20.01 5.25 -8.40
C GLY A 451 -18.92 5.24 -9.46
N ILE A 452 -17.74 4.86 -9.05
CA ILE A 452 -16.57 4.62 -9.90
C ILE A 452 -16.25 3.13 -9.87
N GLY A 453 -16.30 2.51 -11.05
CA GLY A 453 -15.80 1.17 -11.27
C GLY A 453 -14.37 1.20 -11.76
N SER A 454 -13.59 0.19 -11.41
CA SER A 454 -12.26 -0.02 -11.96
C SER A 454 -12.04 -1.46 -12.40
N VAL A 455 -11.28 -1.62 -13.49
CA VAL A 455 -10.69 -2.89 -13.90
C VAL A 455 -9.17 -2.70 -13.92
N ILE A 456 -8.47 -3.44 -13.06
CA ILE A 456 -7.02 -3.37 -12.92
C ILE A 456 -6.43 -4.69 -13.39
N ASN A 457 -5.61 -4.64 -14.45
CA ASN A 457 -4.82 -5.78 -14.90
C ASN A 457 -3.35 -5.49 -14.61
N ASP A 458 -2.69 -6.44 -13.95
CA ASP A 458 -1.29 -6.34 -13.60
C ASP A 458 -0.55 -7.60 -14.05
N GLU A 459 0.53 -7.41 -14.80
CA GLU A 459 1.28 -8.47 -15.43
C GLU A 459 2.77 -8.29 -15.15
N SER A 460 3.49 -9.40 -14.94
CA SER A 460 4.94 -9.36 -14.83
C SER A 460 5.60 -10.66 -15.27
N VAL A 461 6.76 -10.54 -15.89
CA VAL A 461 7.60 -11.67 -16.28
C VAL A 461 9.04 -11.32 -15.96
N LEU A 462 9.74 -12.22 -15.31
CA LEU A 462 11.18 -12.19 -15.06
C LEU A 462 11.80 -13.46 -15.63
N VAL A 463 12.83 -13.32 -16.44
CA VAL A 463 13.69 -14.42 -16.88
C VAL A 463 15.13 -14.03 -16.60
N GLY A 464 15.91 -14.95 -16.04
CA GLY A 464 17.31 -14.70 -15.76
C GLY A 464 18.17 -15.94 -15.91
N PHE A 465 19.44 -15.69 -16.13
CA PHE A 465 20.50 -16.70 -16.27
C PHE A 465 21.63 -16.36 -15.34
N LYS A 466 21.92 -17.27 -14.38
CA LYS A 466 23.05 -17.20 -13.47
C LYS A 466 24.10 -18.21 -13.88
N THR A 467 25.36 -17.80 -13.85
CA THR A 467 26.48 -18.71 -14.09
C THR A 467 27.74 -18.26 -13.36
N LYS A 468 28.76 -19.10 -13.37
CA LYS A 468 30.10 -18.75 -12.93
C LYS A 468 31.02 -18.61 -14.15
N LEU A 469 31.70 -17.47 -14.24
CA LEU A 469 32.78 -17.20 -15.20
C LEU A 469 34.11 -17.16 -14.43
N GLY A 470 34.77 -18.27 -14.33
CA GLY A 470 35.88 -18.47 -13.38
C GLY A 470 35.37 -18.31 -11.94
N GLU A 471 35.93 -17.36 -11.20
CA GLU A 471 35.54 -17.06 -9.80
C GLU A 471 34.41 -16.03 -9.72
N TRP A 472 34.03 -15.40 -10.81
CA TRP A 472 32.96 -14.42 -10.86
C TRP A 472 31.60 -15.10 -11.04
N ARG A 473 30.63 -14.67 -10.25
CA ARG A 473 29.22 -14.98 -10.49
C ARG A 473 28.64 -13.92 -11.41
N MET A 474 27.98 -14.34 -12.47
CA MET A 474 27.25 -13.49 -13.38
C MET A 474 25.75 -13.75 -13.25
N ASP A 475 24.94 -12.72 -13.23
CA ASP A 475 23.47 -12.77 -13.31
C ASP A 475 22.98 -11.82 -14.40
N LEU A 476 22.49 -12.37 -15.52
CA LEU A 476 21.83 -11.63 -16.58
C LEU A 476 20.34 -11.86 -16.45
N SER A 477 19.55 -10.80 -16.39
CA SER A 477 18.09 -10.91 -16.24
C SER A 477 17.35 -9.81 -16.98
N ASN A 478 16.15 -10.12 -17.43
CA ASN A 478 15.19 -9.16 -17.95
C ASN A 478 13.88 -9.30 -17.18
N THR A 479 13.32 -8.16 -16.76
CA THR A 479 12.02 -8.05 -16.09
C THR A 479 11.13 -7.14 -16.91
N PHE A 480 9.98 -7.64 -17.30
CA PHE A 480 8.89 -6.86 -17.88
C PHE A 480 7.73 -6.80 -16.88
N GLY A 481 7.09 -5.65 -16.75
CA GLY A 481 5.87 -5.51 -15.97
C GLY A 481 4.98 -4.43 -16.54
N ALA A 482 3.67 -4.63 -16.44
CA ALA A 482 2.66 -3.71 -16.93
C ALA A 482 1.48 -3.64 -15.96
N ASN A 483 0.93 -2.44 -15.79
CA ASN A 483 -0.30 -2.19 -15.06
C ASN A 483 -1.25 -1.37 -15.93
N THR A 484 -2.48 -1.85 -16.06
CA THR A 484 -3.57 -1.17 -16.78
C THR A 484 -4.69 -0.92 -15.82
N PHE A 485 -5.14 0.33 -15.74
CA PHE A 485 -6.23 0.78 -14.87
C PHE A 485 -7.31 1.43 -15.75
N THR A 486 -8.43 0.74 -15.92
CA THR A 486 -9.59 1.22 -16.69
C THR A 486 -10.67 1.70 -15.75
N PHE A 487 -11.17 2.91 -15.98
CA PHE A 487 -12.24 3.53 -15.23
C PHE A 487 -13.60 3.37 -15.91
N SER A 488 -14.62 3.12 -15.13
CA SER A 488 -16.02 3.27 -15.51
C SER A 488 -16.75 4.09 -14.45
N VAL A 489 -17.81 4.76 -14.87
CA VAL A 489 -18.71 5.52 -13.98
C VAL A 489 -20.08 4.92 -14.11
N PHE A 490 -20.79 4.71 -13.01
CA PHE A 490 -22.12 4.13 -12.98
C PHE A 490 -23.06 4.88 -12.03
N ASN A 491 -24.37 4.66 -12.18
CA ASN A 491 -25.40 5.42 -11.47
C ASN A 491 -25.15 6.94 -11.54
N SER A 492 -24.88 7.43 -12.75
CA SER A 492 -24.41 8.78 -13.01
C SER A 492 -25.25 9.45 -14.12
N GLY A 493 -24.77 10.53 -14.63
CA GLY A 493 -25.33 11.22 -15.78
C GLY A 493 -24.46 12.41 -16.19
N ASN A 494 -24.56 12.80 -17.45
CA ASN A 494 -23.96 14.02 -17.97
C ASN A 494 -25.11 15.02 -18.25
N ALA A 495 -25.22 16.06 -17.42
CA ALA A 495 -26.29 17.04 -17.46
C ALA A 495 -26.33 17.86 -18.77
N SER A 496 -25.19 17.98 -19.46
CA SER A 496 -25.08 18.74 -20.73
C SER A 496 -25.60 17.98 -21.95
N LEU A 497 -25.86 16.68 -21.85
CA LEU A 497 -26.43 15.91 -22.97
C LEU A 497 -27.87 16.35 -23.29
N PRO A 498 -28.34 16.18 -24.55
CA PRO A 498 -29.75 16.47 -24.91
C PRO A 498 -30.71 15.68 -24.01
N ASN A 499 -31.90 16.29 -23.78
CA ASN A 499 -32.96 15.59 -23.07
C ASN A 499 -33.43 14.38 -23.89
N SER A 500 -33.56 13.23 -23.22
CA SER A 500 -33.87 11.96 -23.86
C SER A 500 -34.76 11.10 -22.97
N GLY A 501 -35.60 10.28 -23.58
CA GLY A 501 -36.37 9.27 -22.86
C GLY A 501 -35.53 8.12 -22.29
N SER A 502 -34.32 7.93 -22.83
CA SER A 502 -33.33 6.96 -22.32
C SER A 502 -32.06 7.72 -22.00
N ILE A 503 -31.74 7.82 -20.71
CA ILE A 503 -30.55 8.53 -20.23
C ILE A 503 -29.43 7.53 -20.01
N GLN A 504 -28.23 7.86 -20.51
CA GLN A 504 -27.03 7.10 -20.23
C GLN A 504 -26.63 7.33 -18.76
N THR A 505 -26.53 6.23 -18.00
CA THR A 505 -26.17 6.22 -16.57
C THR A 505 -24.85 5.51 -16.28
N GLU A 506 -24.27 4.83 -17.28
CA GLU A 506 -22.99 4.14 -17.23
C GLU A 506 -22.08 4.66 -18.35
N PHE A 507 -20.81 4.90 -18.04
CA PHE A 507 -19.84 5.50 -18.95
C PHE A 507 -18.49 4.80 -18.85
N ASP A 508 -17.82 4.57 -19.99
CA ASP A 508 -16.38 4.31 -20.05
C ASP A 508 -15.65 5.65 -19.87
N ALA A 509 -14.91 5.75 -18.78
CA ALA A 509 -14.20 6.99 -18.43
C ALA A 509 -12.72 6.98 -18.83
N GLY A 510 -12.24 5.93 -19.52
CA GLY A 510 -10.91 5.85 -20.09
C GLY A 510 -9.93 4.99 -19.29
N THR A 511 -8.68 4.96 -19.77
CA THR A 511 -7.69 3.99 -19.28
C THR A 511 -6.31 4.62 -19.09
N LEU A 512 -5.69 4.33 -17.97
CA LEU A 512 -4.29 4.58 -17.68
C LEU A 512 -3.48 3.31 -17.88
N LYS A 513 -2.29 3.41 -18.50
CA LYS A 513 -1.36 2.28 -18.67
C LYS A 513 0.06 2.70 -18.32
N PHE A 514 0.75 1.81 -17.60
CA PHE A 514 2.17 1.95 -17.34
C PHE A 514 2.86 0.61 -17.57
N ASP A 515 3.92 0.61 -18.36
CA ASP A 515 4.77 -0.55 -18.54
C ASP A 515 6.25 -0.20 -18.31
N GLN A 516 6.99 -1.18 -17.81
CA GLN A 516 8.42 -1.06 -17.52
C GLN A 516 9.15 -2.32 -17.98
N ASN A 517 10.26 -2.13 -18.67
CA ASN A 517 11.19 -3.20 -19.02
C ASN A 517 12.58 -2.88 -18.43
N THR A 518 13.16 -3.83 -17.70
CA THR A 518 14.46 -3.65 -17.05
C THR A 518 15.36 -4.84 -17.34
N THR A 519 16.51 -4.57 -17.96
CA THR A 519 17.57 -5.56 -18.15
C THR A 519 18.71 -5.26 -17.18
N ASN A 520 19.14 -6.27 -16.42
CA ASN A 520 20.24 -6.18 -15.47
C ASN A 520 21.35 -7.17 -15.86
N LEU A 521 22.60 -6.73 -15.77
CA LEU A 521 23.78 -7.54 -15.86
C LEU A 521 24.66 -7.30 -14.63
N ASP A 522 24.72 -8.27 -13.74
CA ASP A 522 25.35 -8.17 -12.45
C ASP A 522 26.53 -9.16 -12.36
N PHE A 523 27.65 -8.71 -11.80
CA PHE A 523 28.83 -9.53 -11.49
C PHE A 523 29.15 -9.41 -10.00
N SER A 524 29.55 -10.53 -9.38
CA SER A 524 30.03 -10.52 -8.01
C SER A 524 31.10 -11.58 -7.78
N ARG A 525 32.07 -11.25 -6.90
CA ARG A 525 33.12 -12.18 -6.48
C ARG A 525 33.46 -11.96 -5.01
N MET A 526 33.61 -13.05 -4.30
CA MET A 526 34.08 -13.09 -2.92
C MET A 526 35.50 -13.56 -2.87
N TYR A 527 36.38 -12.76 -2.27
CA TYR A 527 37.78 -13.13 -1.93
C TYR A 527 37.81 -13.49 -0.45
N SER A 528 38.27 -14.70 -0.12
CA SER A 528 38.28 -15.19 1.26
C SER A 528 39.23 -14.43 2.15
N LYS A 529 40.36 -13.94 1.61
CA LYS A 529 41.35 -13.12 2.32
C LYS A 529 42.13 -12.23 1.34
N VAL A 530 42.24 -10.94 1.68
CA VAL A 530 43.06 -9.96 0.97
C VAL A 530 43.78 -9.10 2.02
N GLY A 531 45.03 -9.40 2.32
CA GLY A 531 45.78 -8.76 3.38
C GLY A 531 45.11 -8.92 4.75
N ALA A 532 44.76 -7.82 5.40
CA ALA A 532 44.03 -7.79 6.68
C ALA A 532 42.51 -8.02 6.55
N ILE A 533 41.98 -8.01 5.32
CA ILE A 533 40.53 -8.22 5.05
C ILE A 533 40.30 -9.73 5.00
N THR A 534 39.45 -10.23 5.89
CA THR A 534 39.12 -11.67 6.05
C THR A 534 37.98 -12.13 5.14
N GLY A 535 37.31 -11.22 4.45
CA GLY A 535 36.32 -11.49 3.43
C GLY A 535 36.02 -10.22 2.64
N LEU A 536 36.36 -10.20 1.35
CA LEU A 536 36.12 -9.04 0.46
C LEU A 536 35.17 -9.44 -0.64
N ASN A 537 33.99 -8.83 -0.67
CA ASN A 537 33.04 -8.95 -1.77
C ASN A 537 33.19 -7.75 -2.70
N VAL A 538 33.29 -8.02 -3.99
CA VAL A 538 33.29 -7.00 -5.05
C VAL A 538 32.14 -7.32 -5.97
N ALA A 539 31.26 -6.34 -6.20
CA ALA A 539 30.15 -6.46 -7.12
C ALA A 539 30.08 -5.22 -8.03
N PHE A 540 29.69 -5.41 -9.27
CA PHE A 540 29.44 -4.33 -10.23
C PHE A 540 28.43 -4.80 -11.26
N GLY A 541 27.81 -3.85 -11.95
CA GLY A 541 26.81 -4.19 -12.96
C GLY A 541 26.24 -3.00 -13.69
N ALA A 542 25.37 -3.33 -14.63
CA ALA A 542 24.64 -2.35 -15.43
C ALA A 542 23.16 -2.67 -15.48
N GLU A 543 22.35 -1.63 -15.57
CA GLU A 543 20.89 -1.69 -15.72
C GLU A 543 20.47 -0.83 -16.90
N LEU A 544 19.67 -1.40 -17.80
CA LEU A 544 18.97 -0.67 -18.85
C LEU A 544 17.47 -0.77 -18.57
N ARG A 545 16.80 0.38 -18.38
CA ARG A 545 15.38 0.46 -18.08
C ARG A 545 14.65 1.34 -19.10
N ARG A 546 13.47 0.90 -19.51
CA ARG A 546 12.51 1.68 -20.28
C ARG A 546 11.21 1.74 -19.51
N ASP A 547 10.72 2.95 -19.25
CA ASP A 547 9.41 3.25 -18.68
C ASP A 547 8.53 3.82 -19.79
N HIS A 548 7.23 3.48 -19.76
CA HIS A 548 6.26 3.96 -20.74
C HIS A 548 4.92 4.20 -20.07
N TYR A 549 4.33 5.39 -20.30
CA TYR A 549 3.08 5.82 -19.71
C TYR A 549 2.11 6.28 -20.78
N GLN A 550 0.84 5.87 -20.65
CA GLN A 550 -0.23 6.19 -21.58
C GLN A 550 -1.50 6.59 -20.83
N ILE A 551 -2.20 7.58 -21.37
CA ILE A 551 -3.58 7.92 -21.05
C ILE A 551 -4.40 7.71 -22.31
N GLN A 552 -5.50 6.96 -22.23
CA GLN A 552 -6.45 6.72 -23.31
C GLN A 552 -7.78 7.36 -22.94
N PRO A 553 -8.40 8.12 -23.87
CA PRO A 553 -9.68 8.77 -23.63
C PRO A 553 -10.79 7.78 -23.31
N GLY A 554 -11.78 8.25 -22.56
CA GLY A 554 -13.06 7.58 -22.40
C GLY A 554 -13.98 7.76 -23.61
N GLU A 555 -15.20 7.26 -23.50
CA GLU A 555 -16.21 7.49 -24.52
C GLU A 555 -16.67 8.95 -24.53
N PHE A 556 -17.13 9.43 -25.70
CA PHE A 556 -17.48 10.84 -25.92
C PHE A 556 -18.45 11.41 -24.88
N ASN A 557 -19.50 10.68 -24.55
CA ASN A 557 -20.51 11.13 -23.59
C ASN A 557 -19.99 11.23 -22.14
N SER A 558 -18.88 10.55 -21.82
CA SER A 558 -18.30 10.61 -20.48
C SER A 558 -17.65 11.95 -20.16
N TYR A 559 -17.18 12.68 -21.16
CA TYR A 559 -16.43 13.92 -20.96
C TYR A 559 -17.02 15.14 -21.69
N THR A 560 -17.89 14.95 -22.67
CA THR A 560 -18.36 16.03 -23.52
C THR A 560 -19.18 17.07 -22.76
N GLY A 561 -19.02 18.36 -23.15
CA GLY A 561 -19.98 19.42 -22.92
C GLY A 561 -20.84 19.60 -24.19
N ALA A 562 -21.77 18.72 -24.41
CA ALA A 562 -22.55 18.70 -25.65
C ALA A 562 -23.34 19.99 -25.88
N ASP A 563 -23.99 20.53 -24.84
CA ASP A 563 -24.62 21.84 -24.83
C ASP A 563 -24.19 22.62 -23.57
N LEU A 564 -23.17 23.47 -23.74
CA LEU A 564 -22.63 24.31 -22.66
C LEU A 564 -23.58 25.48 -22.27
N LYS A 565 -24.62 25.73 -23.04
CA LYS A 565 -25.63 26.73 -22.75
C LYS A 565 -26.93 26.11 -22.19
N LYS A 566 -27.00 24.78 -22.15
CA LYS A 566 -28.12 24.06 -21.57
C LYS A 566 -28.33 24.49 -20.11
N THR A 567 -29.56 24.79 -19.77
CA THR A 567 -29.95 25.13 -18.42
C THR A 567 -30.85 24.04 -17.82
N VAL A 568 -30.72 23.88 -16.52
CA VAL A 568 -31.55 22.96 -15.72
C VAL A 568 -32.45 23.81 -14.84
N PRO A 569 -33.77 23.49 -14.74
CA PRO A 569 -34.70 24.23 -13.86
C PRO A 569 -34.19 24.25 -12.41
N GLY A 570 -34.31 25.36 -11.74
CA GLY A 570 -33.99 25.52 -10.32
C GLY A 570 -34.88 24.65 -9.42
N ALA A 571 -34.47 24.47 -8.19
CA ALA A 571 -35.32 23.85 -7.18
C ALA A 571 -36.49 24.76 -6.81
N PRO A 572 -37.69 24.23 -6.48
CA PRO A 572 -38.74 25.01 -5.85
C PRO A 572 -38.21 25.67 -4.58
N LEU A 573 -38.56 26.93 -4.34
CA LEU A 573 -38.11 27.64 -3.14
C LEU A 573 -38.72 27.07 -1.86
N VAL A 574 -39.90 26.47 -1.95
CA VAL A 574 -40.63 25.76 -0.90
C VAL A 574 -41.58 24.80 -1.60
N VAL A 575 -42.11 23.81 -0.91
CA VAL A 575 -43.16 22.92 -1.40
C VAL A 575 -44.26 23.73 -2.08
N GLY A 576 -44.39 23.57 -3.40
CA GLY A 576 -45.37 24.29 -4.20
C GLY A 576 -45.02 25.74 -4.58
N GLY A 577 -43.84 26.24 -4.23
CA GLY A 577 -43.34 27.56 -4.66
C GLY A 577 -42.77 27.55 -6.08
N PRO A 578 -42.55 28.75 -6.69
CA PRO A 578 -41.93 28.86 -8.00
C PRO A 578 -40.48 28.34 -7.97
N ALA A 579 -40.04 27.78 -9.09
CA ALA A 579 -38.65 27.36 -9.23
C ALA A 579 -37.70 28.57 -9.11
N ASN A 580 -36.56 28.36 -8.45
CA ASN A 580 -35.51 29.37 -8.26
C ASN A 580 -34.65 29.49 -9.52
N GLY A 581 -35.18 30.13 -10.58
CA GLY A 581 -34.41 30.38 -11.80
C GLY A 581 -33.96 29.12 -12.54
N THR A 582 -32.82 29.22 -13.21
CA THR A 582 -32.15 28.15 -13.94
C THR A 582 -30.66 28.16 -13.62
N THR A 583 -30.00 27.01 -13.76
CA THR A 583 -28.55 26.89 -13.64
C THR A 583 -27.96 26.24 -14.88
N LEU A 584 -26.72 26.55 -15.24
CA LEU A 584 -26.02 25.91 -16.35
C LEU A 584 -25.69 24.44 -16.01
N ALA A 585 -25.97 23.56 -16.96
CA ALA A 585 -25.61 22.17 -16.86
C ALA A 585 -24.09 21.98 -16.88
N LEU A 586 -23.57 21.18 -15.96
CA LEU A 586 -22.14 20.84 -15.96
C LEU A 586 -21.85 19.74 -17.00
N PRO A 587 -20.70 19.84 -17.70
CA PRO A 587 -20.26 18.83 -18.65
C PRO A 587 -19.71 17.60 -17.95
N GLY A 588 -19.76 16.47 -18.68
CA GLY A 588 -19.16 15.21 -18.28
C GLY A 588 -19.99 14.40 -17.27
N ALA A 589 -19.66 13.11 -17.21
CA ALA A 589 -20.23 12.19 -16.23
C ALA A 589 -19.95 12.63 -14.81
N GLN A 590 -20.92 12.47 -13.91
CA GLN A 590 -20.77 12.90 -12.53
C GLN A 590 -19.94 11.90 -11.75
N VAL A 591 -19.19 12.39 -10.80
CA VAL A 591 -18.13 11.88 -9.97
C VAL A 591 -16.76 11.89 -10.68
N PHE A 592 -16.68 11.40 -11.89
CA PHE A 592 -15.43 11.36 -12.66
C PHE A 592 -15.74 11.57 -14.15
N PRO A 593 -15.57 12.80 -14.67
CA PRO A 593 -15.60 13.02 -16.11
C PRO A 593 -14.49 12.20 -16.78
N GLY A 594 -14.83 11.51 -17.86
CA GLY A 594 -13.87 10.69 -18.59
C GLY A 594 -12.67 11.50 -19.11
N PHE A 595 -11.52 10.85 -19.29
CA PHE A 595 -10.38 11.45 -19.96
C PHE A 595 -10.77 11.90 -21.35
N GLN A 596 -10.33 13.10 -21.71
CA GLN A 596 -10.63 13.71 -23.01
C GLN A 596 -9.54 13.35 -24.03
N PRO A 597 -9.79 13.49 -25.35
CA PRO A 597 -8.74 13.37 -26.36
C PRO A 597 -7.54 14.30 -26.15
N SER A 598 -7.75 15.48 -25.56
CA SER A 598 -6.70 16.41 -25.16
C SER A 598 -5.82 15.90 -24.01
N ASP A 599 -6.33 14.95 -23.24
CA ASP A 599 -5.61 14.31 -22.12
C ASP A 599 -4.78 13.11 -22.58
N GLN A 600 -4.95 12.70 -23.84
CA GLN A 600 -4.25 11.54 -24.40
C GLN A 600 -2.74 11.70 -24.35
N ILE A 601 -2.07 10.72 -23.75
CA ILE A 601 -0.62 10.70 -23.57
C ILE A 601 -0.07 9.36 -24.05
N ASN A 602 1.12 9.41 -24.69
CA ASN A 602 1.93 8.25 -25.04
C ASN A 602 3.41 8.66 -24.94
N LYS A 603 4.02 8.47 -23.77
CA LYS A 603 5.36 8.95 -23.44
C LYS A 603 6.22 7.83 -22.85
N ALA A 604 7.46 7.74 -23.36
CA ALA A 604 8.45 6.81 -22.86
C ALA A 604 9.75 7.52 -22.49
N ARG A 605 10.52 6.89 -21.59
CA ARG A 605 11.89 7.29 -21.28
C ARG A 605 12.77 6.07 -21.11
N THR A 606 14.07 6.25 -21.28
CA THR A 606 15.09 5.24 -20.98
C THR A 606 16.03 5.72 -19.88
N ASN A 607 16.57 4.76 -19.13
CA ASN A 607 17.59 4.98 -18.12
C ASN A 607 18.71 3.95 -18.30
N LEU A 608 19.96 4.41 -18.27
CA LEU A 608 21.15 3.59 -18.17
C LEU A 608 21.78 3.79 -16.79
N GLY A 609 21.87 2.75 -16.00
CA GLY A 609 22.52 2.73 -14.69
C GLY A 609 23.79 1.89 -14.70
N ILE A 610 24.87 2.36 -14.07
CA ILE A 610 26.10 1.58 -13.83
C ILE A 610 26.45 1.72 -12.36
N TYR A 611 26.81 0.60 -11.68
CA TYR A 611 27.12 0.62 -10.28
C TYR A 611 28.36 -0.23 -9.94
N GLY A 612 28.98 0.10 -8.79
CA GLY A 612 29.99 -0.69 -8.11
C GLY A 612 29.72 -0.74 -6.62
N ASP A 613 29.95 -1.90 -6.00
CA ASP A 613 29.76 -2.15 -4.57
C ASP A 613 30.92 -3.01 -4.06
N VAL A 614 31.57 -2.56 -3.00
CA VAL A 614 32.67 -3.27 -2.36
C VAL A 614 32.37 -3.37 -0.87
N GLU A 615 32.38 -4.58 -0.34
CA GLU A 615 32.15 -4.86 1.07
C GLU A 615 33.27 -5.73 1.62
N GLY A 616 33.92 -5.28 2.68
CA GLY A 616 35.04 -5.96 3.29
C GLY A 616 34.89 -6.16 4.80
N GLU A 617 35.25 -7.34 5.30
CA GLU A 617 35.31 -7.65 6.72
C GLU A 617 36.77 -7.64 7.21
N ILE A 618 37.07 -6.80 8.17
CA ILE A 618 38.41 -6.61 8.72
C ILE A 618 38.47 -7.27 10.09
N ALA A 619 39.44 -8.20 10.25
CA ALA A 619 39.70 -8.92 11.49
C ALA A 619 38.49 -9.59 12.15
N ASN A 620 37.47 -10.02 11.35
CA ASN A 620 36.18 -10.57 11.79
C ASN A 620 35.40 -9.67 12.78
N ARG A 621 35.70 -8.37 12.80
CA ARG A 621 35.10 -7.40 13.72
C ARG A 621 34.46 -6.20 13.03
N LEU A 622 35.13 -5.66 12.03
CA LEU A 622 34.66 -4.46 11.35
C LEU A 622 34.26 -4.79 9.91
N LEU A 623 33.01 -4.72 9.62
CA LEU A 623 32.45 -4.78 8.27
C LEU A 623 32.33 -3.35 7.72
N VAL A 624 32.85 -3.09 6.52
CA VAL A 624 32.72 -1.81 5.82
C VAL A 624 32.23 -2.06 4.41
N GLY A 625 31.22 -1.33 3.99
CA GLY A 625 30.66 -1.36 2.64
C GLY A 625 30.70 0.04 2.00
N ILE A 626 31.08 0.10 0.72
CA ILE A 626 31.08 1.31 -0.11
C ILE A 626 30.38 0.97 -1.42
N ALA A 627 29.39 1.77 -1.82
CA ALA A 627 28.72 1.64 -3.11
C ALA A 627 28.58 2.97 -3.81
N ALA A 628 28.65 2.94 -5.14
CA ALA A 628 28.36 4.09 -5.99
C ALA A 628 27.57 3.65 -7.20
N ARG A 629 26.65 4.50 -7.65
CA ARG A 629 25.80 4.26 -8.84
C ARG A 629 25.61 5.56 -9.62
N PHE A 630 25.90 5.49 -10.90
CA PHE A 630 25.62 6.53 -11.88
C PHE A 630 24.41 6.10 -12.70
N GLU A 631 23.46 7.02 -12.91
CA GLU A 631 22.29 6.81 -13.77
C GLU A 631 22.12 7.98 -14.73
N ASN A 632 21.75 7.68 -15.97
CA ASN A 632 21.47 8.69 -17.00
C ASN A 632 20.11 8.43 -17.64
N TYR A 633 19.23 9.41 -17.52
CA TYR A 633 17.86 9.37 -18.04
C TYR A 633 17.73 10.21 -19.29
N SER A 634 16.97 9.75 -20.27
CA SER A 634 16.76 10.43 -21.55
C SER A 634 16.02 11.77 -21.47
N ASP A 635 15.34 12.05 -20.34
CA ASP A 635 14.43 13.18 -20.21
C ASP A 635 14.87 14.26 -19.21
N PHE A 636 15.80 14.00 -18.29
CA PHE A 636 16.30 14.98 -17.31
C PHE A 636 17.80 14.87 -16.99
N GLY A 637 18.54 13.97 -17.66
CA GLY A 637 20.00 13.87 -17.53
C GLY A 637 20.44 12.88 -16.44
N SER A 638 21.61 13.14 -15.84
CA SER A 638 22.32 12.17 -15.01
C SER A 638 22.29 12.50 -13.52
N ASN A 639 22.45 11.46 -12.71
CA ASN A 639 22.60 11.53 -11.26
C ASN A 639 23.63 10.53 -10.74
N LEU A 640 24.35 10.91 -9.68
CA LEU A 640 25.30 10.02 -8.97
C LEU A 640 24.84 9.82 -7.53
N SER A 641 24.69 8.57 -7.12
CA SER A 641 24.38 8.18 -5.74
C SER A 641 25.56 7.43 -5.12
N GLY A 642 25.83 7.69 -3.84
CA GLY A 642 26.87 7.04 -3.07
C GLY A 642 26.35 6.51 -1.73
N LYS A 643 27.00 5.48 -1.19
CA LYS A 643 26.73 4.94 0.15
C LYS A 643 28.00 4.45 0.79
N ILE A 644 28.16 4.76 2.07
CA ILE A 644 29.12 4.12 2.96
C ILE A 644 28.35 3.52 4.15
N SER A 645 28.73 2.30 4.56
CA SER A 645 28.14 1.63 5.72
C SER A 645 29.20 0.92 6.50
N ALA A 646 29.03 0.81 7.82
CA ALA A 646 29.95 0.10 8.68
C ALA A 646 29.18 -0.63 9.78
N ARG A 647 29.74 -1.76 10.24
CA ARG A 647 29.30 -2.49 11.42
C ARG A 647 30.50 -2.94 12.22
N LEU A 648 30.58 -2.49 13.47
CA LEU A 648 31.62 -2.83 14.42
C LEU A 648 31.09 -3.81 15.47
N LYS A 649 31.58 -5.02 15.48
CA LYS A 649 31.31 -6.03 16.50
C LYS A 649 32.12 -5.72 17.74
N LEU A 650 31.47 -5.32 18.82
CA LEU A 650 32.09 -5.03 20.12
C LEU A 650 32.31 -6.31 20.92
N THR A 651 31.28 -7.17 20.95
CA THR A 651 31.33 -8.53 21.54
C THR A 651 30.58 -9.49 20.62
N ASP A 652 30.53 -10.78 20.95
CA ASP A 652 29.71 -11.74 20.17
C ASP A 652 28.20 -11.46 20.19
N GLY A 653 27.74 -10.75 21.20
CA GLY A 653 26.33 -10.39 21.35
C GLY A 653 26.02 -8.91 21.12
N LEU A 654 27.02 -8.04 20.84
CA LEU A 654 26.80 -6.60 20.73
C LEU A 654 27.56 -6.00 19.56
N ALA A 655 26.89 -5.23 18.70
CA ALA A 655 27.54 -4.48 17.64
C ALA A 655 26.92 -3.10 17.43
N LEU A 656 27.73 -2.18 16.96
CA LEU A 656 27.32 -0.87 16.44
C LEU A 656 27.24 -0.94 14.92
N ARG A 657 26.31 -0.21 14.32
CA ARG A 657 26.21 -0.06 12.87
C ARG A 657 25.87 1.38 12.48
N GLY A 658 26.21 1.76 11.27
CA GLY A 658 25.85 3.07 10.75
C GLY A 658 26.04 3.15 9.25
N SER A 659 25.32 4.07 8.63
CA SER A 659 25.40 4.36 7.21
C SER A 659 25.22 5.85 6.92
N ALA A 660 25.85 6.30 5.84
CA ALA A 660 25.58 7.58 5.20
C ALA A 660 25.39 7.33 3.71
N SER A 661 24.31 7.87 3.12
CA SER A 661 24.03 7.68 1.70
C SER A 661 23.41 8.90 1.07
N THR A 662 23.65 9.08 -0.23
CA THR A 662 22.88 9.97 -1.09
C THR A 662 21.95 9.14 -1.95
N GLY A 663 20.80 9.71 -2.30
CA GLY A 663 19.82 9.09 -3.15
C GLY A 663 19.09 10.12 -4.00
N PHE A 664 18.33 9.64 -4.95
CA PHE A 664 17.46 10.51 -5.75
C PHE A 664 16.23 9.75 -6.21
N ARG A 665 15.23 10.51 -6.62
CA ARG A 665 14.04 10.01 -7.31
C ARG A 665 13.79 10.79 -8.58
N ALA A 666 13.66 10.09 -9.68
CA ALA A 666 13.24 10.67 -10.94
C ALA A 666 11.78 11.17 -10.86
N PRO A 667 11.41 12.31 -11.43
CA PRO A 667 10.01 12.63 -11.67
C PRO A 667 9.35 11.46 -12.40
N SER A 668 8.26 10.92 -11.90
CA SER A 668 7.55 9.85 -12.64
C SER A 668 6.95 10.40 -13.94
N LEU A 669 6.80 9.56 -14.97
CA LEU A 669 6.10 9.97 -16.20
C LEU A 669 4.66 10.43 -15.89
N HIS A 670 4.04 9.83 -14.85
CA HIS A 670 2.74 10.25 -14.35
C HIS A 670 2.76 11.69 -13.85
N GLN A 671 3.69 12.04 -12.93
CA GLN A 671 3.77 13.40 -12.38
C GLN A 671 4.11 14.45 -13.45
N ARG A 672 4.85 14.06 -14.49
CA ARG A 672 5.22 14.95 -15.57
C ARG A 672 4.11 15.18 -16.57
N TYR A 673 3.33 14.15 -16.93
CA TYR A 673 2.43 14.18 -18.09
C TYR A 673 0.95 13.95 -17.74
N PHE A 674 0.61 13.62 -16.50
CA PHE A 674 -0.78 13.41 -16.12
C PHE A 674 -1.59 14.71 -16.24
N GLN A 675 -2.76 14.58 -16.83
CA GLN A 675 -3.77 15.63 -16.88
C GLN A 675 -5.17 15.01 -16.92
N ASN A 676 -6.11 15.65 -16.28
CA ASN A 676 -7.52 15.24 -16.26
C ASN A 676 -8.39 16.34 -15.68
N THR A 677 -9.70 16.21 -15.87
CA THR A 677 -10.70 16.93 -15.09
C THR A 677 -11.28 15.96 -14.04
N SER A 678 -11.31 16.36 -12.78
CA SER A 678 -11.94 15.59 -11.69
C SER A 678 -12.92 16.45 -10.91
N THR A 679 -13.97 15.84 -10.37
CA THR A 679 -14.91 16.54 -9.47
C THR A 679 -14.43 16.36 -8.05
N GLN A 680 -13.97 17.44 -7.42
CA GLN A 680 -13.61 17.48 -6.01
C GLN A 680 -14.66 18.27 -5.22
N PHE A 681 -14.80 17.99 -3.92
CA PHE A 681 -15.67 18.77 -3.06
C PHE A 681 -14.84 19.82 -2.33
N VAL A 682 -15.12 21.08 -2.61
CA VAL A 682 -14.50 22.24 -1.98
C VAL A 682 -15.57 22.96 -1.16
N SER A 683 -15.37 23.03 0.14
CA SER A 683 -16.38 23.63 1.05
C SER A 683 -17.78 23.03 0.89
N GLY A 684 -17.84 21.70 0.69
CA GLY A 684 -19.12 20.95 0.56
C GLY A 684 -19.83 21.06 -0.77
N LEU A 685 -19.31 21.80 -1.72
CA LEU A 685 -19.85 21.92 -3.06
C LEU A 685 -18.99 21.16 -4.08
N PRO A 686 -19.60 20.47 -5.05
CA PRO A 686 -18.84 19.85 -6.11
C PRO A 686 -18.14 20.91 -6.96
N SER A 687 -16.85 20.75 -7.14
CA SER A 687 -15.98 21.68 -7.86
C SER A 687 -15.12 20.89 -8.84
N ASN A 688 -15.29 21.15 -10.13
CA ASN A 688 -14.42 20.54 -11.12
C ASN A 688 -13.05 21.20 -11.07
N THR A 689 -12.05 20.36 -10.89
CA THR A 689 -10.64 20.72 -10.83
C THR A 689 -9.93 20.15 -12.06
N LEU A 690 -9.26 21.03 -12.80
CA LEU A 690 -8.41 20.65 -13.91
C LEU A 690 -7.00 20.39 -13.40
N THR A 691 -6.51 19.19 -13.54
CA THR A 691 -5.09 18.91 -13.39
C THR A 691 -4.41 19.13 -14.73
N VAL A 692 -3.46 20.06 -14.78
CA VAL A 692 -2.62 20.28 -15.97
C VAL A 692 -1.26 19.63 -15.77
N ASN A 693 -0.69 19.10 -16.85
CA ASN A 693 0.69 18.61 -16.79
C ASN A 693 1.67 19.77 -16.54
N ASN A 694 2.88 19.46 -16.06
CA ASN A 694 3.85 20.47 -15.69
C ASN A 694 4.36 21.30 -16.89
N ASP A 695 4.28 20.77 -18.11
CA ASP A 695 4.71 21.50 -19.32
C ASP A 695 3.61 22.41 -19.90
N ASN A 696 2.40 22.42 -19.30
CA ASN A 696 1.27 23.23 -19.72
C ASN A 696 1.54 24.75 -19.49
N ASP A 697 1.06 25.60 -20.40
CA ASP A 697 1.23 27.05 -20.33
C ASP A 697 0.66 27.68 -19.04
N ILE A 698 -0.42 27.13 -18.50
CA ILE A 698 -0.97 27.61 -17.22
C ILE A 698 0.07 27.44 -16.12
N ALA A 699 0.66 26.24 -16.00
CA ALA A 699 1.68 25.98 -14.98
C ALA A 699 2.95 26.80 -15.26
N ARG A 700 3.44 26.84 -16.52
CA ARG A 700 4.74 27.41 -16.88
C ARG A 700 4.72 28.92 -17.01
N LYS A 701 3.72 29.47 -17.72
CA LYS A 701 3.69 30.90 -18.08
C LYS A 701 2.81 31.73 -17.15
N VAL A 702 1.63 31.17 -16.76
CA VAL A 702 0.68 31.93 -15.91
C VAL A 702 1.08 31.84 -14.44
N VAL A 703 1.36 30.64 -13.92
CA VAL A 703 1.81 30.45 -12.53
C VAL A 703 3.31 30.65 -12.41
N GLY A 704 4.10 30.13 -13.33
CA GLY A 704 5.54 30.31 -13.39
C GLY A 704 6.36 29.23 -12.69
N VAL A 705 5.86 27.97 -12.65
CA VAL A 705 6.65 26.84 -12.11
C VAL A 705 7.72 26.39 -13.10
N ASP A 706 8.81 25.85 -12.57
CA ASP A 706 9.91 25.29 -13.38
C ASP A 706 9.56 23.88 -13.89
N ALA A 707 10.36 23.38 -14.86
CA ALA A 707 10.34 21.99 -15.27
C ALA A 707 10.62 21.08 -14.08
N LEU A 708 9.93 19.93 -14.01
CA LEU A 708 10.21 18.96 -12.95
C LEU A 708 11.65 18.46 -13.07
N ARG A 709 12.33 18.47 -11.92
CA ARG A 709 13.69 17.97 -11.74
C ARG A 709 13.72 16.86 -10.70
N PRO A 710 14.78 16.03 -10.65
CA PRO A 710 14.87 14.97 -9.66
C PRO A 710 14.82 15.49 -8.22
N GLU A 711 14.13 14.76 -7.35
CA GLU A 711 14.31 14.92 -5.90
C GLU A 711 15.67 14.33 -5.51
N THR A 712 16.39 14.97 -4.61
CA THR A 712 17.66 14.46 -4.09
C THR A 712 17.58 14.26 -2.59
N SER A 713 18.24 13.22 -2.07
CA SER A 713 18.24 12.93 -0.64
C SER A 713 19.63 12.71 -0.07
N VAL A 714 19.75 13.00 1.24
CA VAL A 714 20.88 12.63 2.07
C VAL A 714 20.33 11.91 3.30
N ASN A 715 20.82 10.70 3.55
CA ASN A 715 20.36 9.82 4.59
C ASN A 715 21.49 9.48 5.55
N PHE A 716 21.20 9.50 6.85
CA PHE A 716 22.10 9.03 7.91
C PHE A 716 21.34 8.02 8.78
N THR A 717 21.98 6.91 9.09
CA THR A 717 21.47 5.90 10.02
C THR A 717 22.58 5.50 10.99
N ALA A 718 22.23 5.38 12.28
CA ALA A 718 23.11 4.85 13.32
C ALA A 718 22.32 3.91 14.23
N GLY A 719 22.89 2.77 14.59
CA GLY A 719 22.16 1.78 15.37
C GLY A 719 23.02 0.85 16.19
N ILE A 720 22.34 0.12 17.07
CA ILE A 720 22.90 -0.90 17.94
C ILE A 720 22.15 -2.19 17.70
N THR A 721 22.86 -3.29 17.57
CA THR A 721 22.30 -4.63 17.54
C THR A 721 22.80 -5.43 18.73
N ALA A 722 21.91 -6.10 19.46
CA ALA A 722 22.27 -6.90 20.62
C ALA A 722 21.56 -8.27 20.58
N LYS A 723 22.31 -9.31 20.98
CA LYS A 723 21.78 -10.64 21.24
C LYS A 723 21.97 -10.96 22.72
N LEU A 724 20.85 -10.97 23.45
CA LEU A 724 20.80 -11.17 24.91
C LEU A 724 20.12 -12.52 25.20
N GLY A 725 20.89 -13.60 25.15
CA GLY A 725 20.37 -14.96 25.24
C GLY A 725 19.37 -15.26 24.11
N SER A 726 18.09 -15.45 24.47
CA SER A 726 17.00 -15.71 23.51
C SER A 726 16.38 -14.45 22.92
N LEU A 727 16.83 -13.25 23.28
CA LEU A 727 16.32 -11.97 22.79
C LEU A 727 17.30 -11.36 21.79
N ALA A 728 16.82 -11.03 20.60
CA ALA A 728 17.49 -10.19 19.62
C ALA A 728 16.89 -8.79 19.66
N LEU A 729 17.73 -7.76 19.80
CA LEU A 729 17.32 -6.35 19.87
C LEU A 729 18.05 -5.55 18.81
N THR A 730 17.33 -4.69 18.09
CA THR A 730 17.91 -3.65 17.23
C THR A 730 17.31 -2.30 17.59
N VAL A 731 18.14 -1.27 17.64
CA VAL A 731 17.76 0.13 17.83
C VAL A 731 18.46 0.95 16.75
N ASP A 732 17.72 1.60 15.87
CA ASP A 732 18.23 2.34 14.74
C ASP A 732 17.64 3.74 14.69
N ALA A 733 18.47 4.77 14.85
CA ALA A 733 18.10 6.17 14.64
C ALA A 733 18.43 6.59 13.22
N TYR A 734 17.62 7.46 12.62
CA TYR A 734 17.78 7.91 11.24
C TYR A 734 17.42 9.38 11.03
N GLU A 735 18.06 10.00 10.04
CA GLU A 735 17.69 11.29 9.48
C GLU A 735 17.72 11.21 7.95
N ILE A 736 16.63 11.66 7.30
CA ILE A 736 16.47 11.69 5.85
C ILE A 736 16.11 13.12 5.45
N LYS A 737 16.95 13.77 4.66
CA LYS A 737 16.71 15.10 4.10
C LYS A 737 16.43 14.96 2.61
N ILE A 738 15.31 15.51 2.15
CA ILE A 738 14.93 15.50 0.74
C ILE A 738 14.82 16.95 0.26
N LYS A 739 15.53 17.27 -0.81
CA LYS A 739 15.44 18.55 -1.52
C LYS A 739 14.63 18.39 -2.79
N ASP A 740 13.97 19.48 -3.19
CA ASP A 740 13.19 19.55 -4.42
C ASP A 740 12.09 18.48 -4.54
N ARG A 741 11.46 18.14 -3.40
CA ARG A 741 10.38 17.16 -3.37
C ARG A 741 9.24 17.60 -4.29
N ILE A 742 8.79 16.66 -5.15
CA ILE A 742 7.68 16.88 -6.05
C ILE A 742 6.39 16.70 -5.27
N VAL A 743 5.56 17.73 -5.33
CA VAL A 743 4.26 17.76 -4.67
C VAL A 743 3.18 18.16 -5.67
N TYR A 744 1.95 17.77 -5.38
CA TYR A 744 0.78 18.24 -6.09
C TYR A 744 0.33 19.54 -5.44
N SER A 745 0.13 20.60 -6.23
CA SER A 745 -0.15 21.96 -5.74
C SER A 745 -1.45 22.06 -4.94
N GLY A 746 -1.60 23.13 -4.20
CA GLY A 746 -2.91 23.61 -3.77
C GLY A 746 -3.78 24.04 -4.96
N ALA A 747 -5.03 24.37 -4.68
CA ALA A 747 -6.00 24.72 -5.70
C ALA A 747 -5.89 26.22 -6.10
N PHE A 748 -5.53 26.46 -7.34
CA PHE A 748 -5.55 27.82 -7.93
C PHE A 748 -6.93 28.03 -8.55
N SER A 749 -7.75 28.92 -7.97
CA SER A 749 -9.05 29.20 -8.53
C SER A 749 -8.93 29.84 -9.91
N ARG A 750 -9.87 29.54 -10.80
CA ARG A 750 -9.93 30.13 -12.13
C ARG A 750 -9.83 31.65 -12.11
N ALA A 751 -10.52 32.29 -11.15
CA ALA A 751 -10.52 33.76 -11.00
C ALA A 751 -9.13 34.31 -10.65
N ILE A 752 -8.37 33.65 -9.76
CA ILE A 752 -6.98 34.03 -9.41
C ILE A 752 -6.05 33.93 -10.61
N LEU A 753 -6.29 32.96 -11.49
CA LEU A 753 -5.51 32.78 -12.73
C LEU A 753 -5.91 33.78 -13.84
N GLY A 754 -6.95 34.59 -13.63
CA GLY A 754 -7.43 35.57 -14.60
C GLY A 754 -8.25 34.96 -15.75
N PHE A 755 -8.78 33.75 -15.58
CA PHE A 755 -9.63 33.11 -16.61
C PHE A 755 -11.10 33.35 -16.39
N THR A 756 -11.84 33.58 -17.48
CA THR A 756 -13.29 33.74 -17.44
C THR A 756 -14.03 32.40 -17.37
N ALA A 757 -15.32 32.44 -17.03
CA ALA A 757 -16.17 31.26 -17.01
C ALA A 757 -16.37 30.67 -18.41
N GLU A 758 -16.34 31.50 -19.43
CA GLU A 758 -16.50 31.08 -20.82
C GLU A 758 -15.26 30.39 -21.37
N GLN A 759 -14.04 30.76 -20.89
CA GLN A 759 -12.78 30.12 -21.30
C GLN A 759 -12.64 28.71 -20.75
N TYR A 760 -13.13 28.48 -19.52
CA TYR A 760 -13.05 27.19 -18.83
C TYR A 760 -14.40 26.82 -18.20
N VAL A 761 -15.36 26.47 -19.07
CA VAL A 761 -16.71 26.11 -18.63
C VAL A 761 -16.70 24.95 -17.65
N GLY A 762 -17.33 25.13 -16.51
CA GLY A 762 -17.43 24.11 -15.46
C GLY A 762 -16.16 23.89 -14.65
N ILE A 763 -14.98 24.48 -15.01
CA ILE A 763 -13.75 24.36 -14.24
C ILE A 763 -13.68 25.49 -13.20
N ASN A 764 -13.46 25.14 -11.95
CA ASN A 764 -13.35 26.09 -10.84
C ASN A 764 -11.90 26.29 -10.38
N ASN A 765 -11.09 25.22 -10.40
CA ASN A 765 -9.72 25.21 -9.90
C ASN A 765 -8.79 24.54 -10.88
N VAL A 766 -7.49 24.89 -10.77
CA VAL A 766 -6.40 24.25 -11.50
C VAL A 766 -5.33 23.81 -10.51
N ASN A 767 -4.81 22.59 -10.71
CA ASN A 767 -3.70 22.01 -9.96
C ASN A 767 -2.63 21.46 -10.92
N PHE A 768 -1.40 21.31 -10.44
CA PHE A 768 -0.26 20.79 -11.20
C PHE A 768 0.80 20.22 -10.27
N PHE A 769 1.80 19.54 -10.82
CA PHE A 769 2.95 19.06 -10.06
C PHE A 769 4.10 20.08 -10.10
N ALA A 770 4.80 20.25 -8.97
CA ALA A 770 5.95 21.14 -8.86
C ALA A 770 6.96 20.62 -7.83
N ASN A 771 8.27 20.97 -8.01
CA ASN A 771 9.31 20.75 -7.00
C ASN A 771 9.22 21.81 -5.90
N ALA A 772 8.18 21.77 -5.07
CA ALA A 772 7.83 22.87 -4.18
C ALA A 772 8.21 22.67 -2.71
N ALA A 773 8.77 21.54 -2.31
CA ALA A 773 9.07 21.30 -0.89
C ALA A 773 10.47 20.74 -0.64
N ASN A 774 11.09 21.20 0.46
CA ASN A 774 12.19 20.49 1.10
C ASN A 774 11.68 19.87 2.40
N THR A 775 12.06 18.63 2.69
CA THR A 775 11.57 17.93 3.89
C THR A 775 12.71 17.29 4.66
N THR A 776 12.52 17.16 5.96
CA THR A 776 13.39 16.40 6.86
C THR A 776 12.55 15.39 7.66
N THR A 777 12.96 14.14 7.62
CA THR A 777 12.39 13.06 8.41
C THR A 777 13.42 12.57 9.42
N LYS A 778 13.06 12.52 10.72
CA LYS A 778 13.90 11.99 11.79
C LYS A 778 13.12 10.95 12.56
N GLY A 779 13.80 9.89 13.00
CA GLY A 779 13.11 8.88 13.79
C GLY A 779 14.02 7.84 14.41
N ILE A 780 13.38 6.95 15.18
CA ILE A 780 14.02 5.81 15.84
C ILE A 780 13.11 4.59 15.63
N ASP A 781 13.72 3.50 15.18
CA ASP A 781 13.10 2.18 15.08
C ASP A 781 13.70 1.27 16.17
N ILE A 782 12.86 0.58 16.93
CA ILE A 782 13.27 -0.41 17.93
C ILE A 782 12.54 -1.72 17.60
N VAL A 783 13.30 -2.81 17.42
CA VAL A 783 12.71 -4.14 17.19
C VAL A 783 13.36 -5.13 18.15
N ALA A 784 12.52 -5.85 18.88
CA ALA A 784 12.91 -6.89 19.82
C ALA A 784 12.15 -8.18 19.52
N ASN A 785 12.89 -9.26 19.26
CA ASN A 785 12.34 -10.59 19.00
C ASN A 785 12.91 -11.58 20.01
N GLY A 786 12.02 -12.33 20.68
CA GLY A 786 12.42 -13.30 21.68
C GLY A 786 11.69 -14.63 21.55
N ARG A 787 12.34 -15.71 21.95
CA ARG A 787 11.74 -17.05 22.03
C ARG A 787 12.02 -17.68 23.38
N TYR A 788 10.98 -18.08 24.08
CA TYR A 788 11.03 -18.63 25.43
C TYR A 788 10.28 -19.95 25.51
N ASN A 789 10.85 -20.93 26.21
CA ASN A 789 10.12 -22.13 26.57
C ASN A 789 9.36 -21.87 27.87
N ILE A 790 8.03 -21.99 27.84
CA ILE A 790 7.16 -21.77 29.00
C ILE A 790 6.30 -23.02 29.20
N GLY A 791 6.53 -23.76 30.29
CA GLY A 791 5.91 -25.06 30.54
C GLY A 791 6.17 -26.04 29.39
N LYS A 792 5.14 -26.61 28.82
CA LYS A 792 5.20 -27.54 27.65
C LYS A 792 5.14 -26.81 26.31
N GLY A 793 5.09 -25.49 26.29
CA GLY A 793 4.92 -24.68 25.09
C GLY A 793 6.10 -23.76 24.79
N LYS A 794 6.03 -23.10 23.64
CA LYS A 794 7.00 -22.10 23.15
C LYS A 794 6.30 -20.76 22.98
N LEU A 795 6.81 -19.72 23.61
CA LEU A 795 6.36 -18.35 23.50
C LEU A 795 7.30 -17.58 22.57
N PHE A 796 6.73 -16.97 21.53
CA PHE A 796 7.40 -15.97 20.70
C PHE A 796 6.89 -14.59 21.09
N VAL A 797 7.81 -13.66 21.32
CA VAL A 797 7.52 -12.29 21.67
C VAL A 797 8.14 -11.40 20.60
N THR A 798 7.33 -10.55 19.98
CA THR A 798 7.81 -9.50 19.07
C THR A 798 7.33 -8.16 19.59
N ALA A 799 8.24 -7.22 19.79
CA ALA A 799 7.95 -5.83 20.06
C ALA A 799 8.64 -4.98 19.01
N ALA A 800 7.86 -4.12 18.32
CA ALA A 800 8.39 -3.25 17.29
C ALA A 800 7.81 -1.85 17.48
N LEU A 801 8.68 -0.84 17.60
CA LEU A 801 8.33 0.53 17.88
C LEU A 801 8.96 1.44 16.83
N ASN A 802 8.19 2.36 16.30
CA ASN A 802 8.67 3.44 15.43
C ASN A 802 8.24 4.78 16.02
N PHE A 803 9.18 5.70 16.10
CA PHE A 803 8.94 7.11 16.37
C PHE A 803 9.52 7.90 15.21
N ASN A 804 8.70 8.70 14.52
CA ASN A 804 9.20 9.54 13.44
C ASN A 804 8.56 10.93 13.49
N LYS A 805 9.27 11.92 12.97
CA LYS A 805 8.78 13.27 12.72
C LYS A 805 9.15 13.66 11.30
N ASN A 806 8.14 14.02 10.53
CA ASN A 806 8.30 14.64 9.20
C ASN A 806 8.08 16.14 9.32
N GLU A 807 8.91 16.91 8.64
CA GLU A 807 8.87 18.38 8.68
C GLU A 807 9.14 18.94 7.27
N VAL A 808 8.32 19.87 6.82
CA VAL A 808 8.54 20.68 5.63
C VAL A 808 9.43 21.86 6.04
N THR A 809 10.71 21.77 5.69
CA THR A 809 11.73 22.74 6.12
C THR A 809 11.78 23.99 5.23
N ALA A 810 11.31 23.87 3.98
CA ALA A 810 11.17 25.00 3.08
C ALA A 810 10.12 24.72 2.00
N VAL A 811 9.45 25.77 1.55
CA VAL A 811 8.63 25.76 0.34
C VAL A 811 9.42 26.48 -0.75
N ASN A 812 9.79 25.74 -1.81
CA ASN A 812 10.53 26.25 -2.94
C ASN A 812 9.57 26.98 -3.88
N SER A 813 9.98 28.13 -4.41
CA SER A 813 9.21 28.92 -5.36
C SER A 813 10.13 29.64 -6.34
N THR A 814 9.58 30.10 -7.45
CA THR A 814 10.33 30.85 -8.48
C THR A 814 10.21 32.36 -8.26
N PRO A 815 11.07 33.17 -8.90
CA PRO A 815 10.94 34.62 -8.86
C PRO A 815 9.56 35.12 -9.31
N LEU A 816 8.97 34.50 -10.34
CA LEU A 816 7.63 34.88 -10.82
C LEU A 816 6.55 34.59 -9.77
N ILE A 817 6.56 33.42 -9.14
CA ILE A 817 5.63 33.08 -8.06
C ILE A 817 5.77 34.05 -6.88
N ASN A 818 6.98 34.56 -6.61
CA ASN A 818 7.25 35.51 -5.52
C ASN A 818 7.05 36.96 -5.91
N SER A 819 6.72 37.27 -7.15
CA SER A 819 6.56 38.67 -7.63
C SER A 819 5.41 39.38 -6.91
N ALA A 820 5.48 40.71 -6.81
CA ALA A 820 4.41 41.53 -6.25
C ALA A 820 3.12 41.41 -7.05
N GLU A 821 3.19 41.18 -8.36
CA GLU A 821 2.03 40.94 -9.22
C GLU A 821 1.22 39.71 -8.75
N LYS A 822 1.91 38.61 -8.36
CA LYS A 822 1.29 37.38 -7.93
C LYS A 822 0.91 37.34 -6.43
N ASN A 823 1.45 38.30 -5.63
CA ASN A 823 1.23 38.38 -4.18
C ASN A 823 0.89 39.83 -3.81
N ASP A 824 -0.18 40.33 -4.42
CA ASP A 824 -0.68 41.69 -4.22
C ASP A 824 -1.09 41.87 -2.75
N LEU A 825 -0.51 42.86 -2.08
CA LEU A 825 -0.79 43.24 -0.69
C LEU A 825 -2.23 43.70 -0.44
N ALA A 826 -2.95 44.16 -1.47
CA ALA A 826 -4.36 44.48 -1.39
C ALA A 826 -5.28 43.26 -1.39
N LYS A 827 -4.75 42.06 -1.70
CA LYS A 827 -5.47 40.80 -1.68
C LYS A 827 -5.16 40.00 -0.42
N SER A 828 -6.06 39.10 -0.05
CA SER A 828 -5.82 38.19 1.07
C SER A 828 -4.58 37.32 0.82
N PRO A 829 -3.71 37.12 1.83
CA PRO A 829 -2.58 36.20 1.75
C PRO A 829 -2.95 34.77 1.31
N ASP A 830 -4.17 34.33 1.58
CA ASP A 830 -4.68 33.01 1.21
C ASP A 830 -4.84 32.86 -0.32
N THR A 831 -4.84 33.97 -1.06
CA THR A 831 -4.89 33.98 -2.53
C THR A 831 -3.53 34.20 -3.18
N TRP A 832 -2.47 34.37 -2.38
CA TRP A 832 -1.12 34.58 -2.91
C TRP A 832 -0.54 33.29 -3.49
N PHE A 833 0.04 33.39 -4.68
CA PHE A 833 0.57 32.21 -5.41
C PHE A 833 1.59 31.41 -4.58
N LYS A 834 2.47 32.08 -3.84
CA LYS A 834 3.43 31.39 -2.96
C LYS A 834 2.77 30.57 -1.86
N ASN A 835 1.58 30.97 -1.36
CA ASN A 835 0.84 30.27 -0.34
C ASN A 835 -0.02 29.16 -0.94
N LEU A 836 -0.55 29.37 -2.16
CA LEU A 836 -1.32 28.38 -2.90
C LEU A 836 -0.46 27.26 -3.46
N LEU A 837 0.83 27.52 -3.77
CA LEU A 837 1.71 26.52 -4.38
C LEU A 837 1.82 25.26 -3.52
N PHE A 838 1.98 25.43 -2.21
CA PHE A 838 1.98 24.32 -1.25
C PHE A 838 1.40 24.80 0.08
N ASP A 839 0.08 24.76 0.13
CA ASP A 839 -0.70 25.31 1.24
C ASP A 839 -0.56 24.49 2.53
N ARG A 840 -1.11 25.02 3.65
CA ARG A 840 -1.02 24.38 4.97
C ARG A 840 -1.66 22.99 5.01
N GLN A 841 -2.73 22.75 4.26
CA GLN A 841 -3.37 21.44 4.19
C GLN A 841 -2.49 20.43 3.46
N GLN A 842 -1.86 20.81 2.34
CA GLN A 842 -0.92 19.94 1.63
C GLN A 842 0.31 19.62 2.48
N ARG A 843 0.86 20.61 3.19
CA ARG A 843 1.98 20.42 4.13
C ARG A 843 1.63 19.44 5.23
N SER A 844 0.44 19.56 5.81
CA SER A 844 -0.02 18.70 6.90
C SER A 844 -0.11 17.22 6.50
N ARG A 845 -0.39 16.91 5.23
CA ARG A 845 -0.40 15.55 4.71
C ARG A 845 0.97 14.87 4.81
N ILE A 846 2.04 15.64 4.75
CA ILE A 846 3.41 15.15 4.98
C ILE A 846 3.73 15.10 6.46
N GLU A 847 3.34 16.12 7.24
CA GLU A 847 3.82 16.34 8.59
C GLU A 847 3.03 15.57 9.66
N VAL A 848 1.69 15.55 9.56
CA VAL A 848 0.84 15.16 10.71
C VAL A 848 -0.33 14.21 10.38
N TRP A 849 -0.57 13.89 9.12
CA TRP A 849 -1.65 12.94 8.74
C TRP A 849 -1.26 11.47 8.93
N GLN A 850 -0.01 11.21 9.18
CA GLN A 850 0.46 9.88 9.56
C GLN A 850 0.87 9.87 11.03
N PRO A 851 0.65 8.77 11.77
CA PRO A 851 1.06 8.67 13.16
C PRO A 851 2.56 8.90 13.31
N MET A 852 2.95 9.83 14.19
CA MET A 852 4.38 10.03 14.53
C MET A 852 4.96 8.87 15.35
N ASN A 853 4.13 7.99 15.86
CA ASN A 853 4.58 6.80 16.57
C ASN A 853 3.63 5.63 16.35
N LYS A 854 4.23 4.45 16.32
CA LYS A 854 3.53 3.17 16.17
C LYS A 854 4.20 2.15 17.07
N VAL A 855 3.40 1.40 17.84
CA VAL A 855 3.87 0.35 18.74
C VAL A 855 3.15 -0.94 18.38
N ASN A 856 3.91 -1.97 18.06
CA ASN A 856 3.40 -3.31 17.76
C ASN A 856 3.90 -4.26 18.83
N LEU A 857 3.01 -4.96 19.49
CA LEU A 857 3.32 -6.03 20.44
C LEU A 857 2.60 -7.29 19.98
N SER A 858 3.33 -8.40 19.85
CA SER A 858 2.78 -9.71 19.48
C SER A 858 3.31 -10.81 20.38
N LEU A 859 2.40 -11.61 20.89
CA LEU A 859 2.66 -12.80 21.70
C LEU A 859 2.07 -14.00 20.97
N ALA A 860 2.90 -14.94 20.55
CA ALA A 860 2.46 -16.18 19.92
C ALA A 860 2.90 -17.38 20.77
N TYR A 861 1.95 -18.07 21.37
CA TYR A 861 2.19 -19.23 22.21
C TYR A 861 1.75 -20.50 21.53
N SER A 862 2.67 -21.42 21.35
CA SER A 862 2.45 -22.74 20.74
C SER A 862 2.53 -23.83 21.78
N ILE A 863 1.45 -24.61 21.98
CA ILE A 863 1.40 -25.75 22.90
C ILE A 863 0.72 -26.95 22.22
N GLY A 864 1.47 -28.02 22.01
CA GLY A 864 0.96 -29.21 21.33
C GLY A 864 0.40 -28.89 19.93
N LYS A 865 -0.90 -29.04 19.75
CA LYS A 865 -1.61 -28.77 18.49
C LYS A 865 -2.22 -27.37 18.40
N LEU A 866 -2.16 -26.58 19.46
CA LEU A 866 -2.77 -25.28 19.57
C LEU A 866 -1.72 -24.16 19.49
N ASP A 867 -1.94 -23.19 18.61
CA ASP A 867 -1.21 -21.92 18.57
C ASP A 867 -2.17 -20.78 18.91
N ILE A 868 -1.79 -19.94 19.86
CA ILE A 868 -2.55 -18.75 20.30
C ILE A 868 -1.72 -17.53 19.97
N THR A 869 -2.25 -16.61 19.19
CA THR A 869 -1.58 -15.34 18.90
C THR A 869 -2.45 -14.19 19.39
N ALA A 870 -1.90 -13.40 20.31
CA ALA A 870 -2.46 -12.11 20.72
C ALA A 870 -1.54 -11.01 20.23
N ARG A 871 -2.11 -9.99 19.60
CA ARG A 871 -1.38 -8.84 19.08
C ARG A 871 -2.11 -7.57 19.44
N THR A 872 -1.35 -6.53 19.75
CA THR A 872 -1.90 -5.19 19.86
C THR A 872 -1.01 -4.18 19.14
N VAL A 873 -1.65 -3.28 18.40
CA VAL A 873 -0.97 -2.20 17.68
C VAL A 873 -1.55 -0.88 18.16
N ARG A 874 -0.67 0.01 18.61
CA ARG A 874 -1.01 1.39 18.89
C ARG A 874 -0.60 2.26 17.71
N PHE A 875 -1.57 2.94 17.14
CA PHE A 875 -1.34 4.03 16.19
C PHE A 875 -1.39 5.35 16.97
N GLY A 876 -0.37 6.20 16.80
CA GLY A 876 -0.28 7.50 17.46
C GLY A 876 -1.35 8.47 16.97
N LYS A 877 -1.42 9.64 17.62
CA LYS A 877 -2.31 10.70 17.18
C LYS A 877 -2.01 11.16 15.76
N VAL A 878 -3.04 11.57 15.03
CA VAL A 878 -2.95 12.24 13.73
C VAL A 878 -3.72 13.55 13.78
N GLN A 879 -3.37 14.48 12.89
CA GLN A 879 -4.06 15.76 12.80
C GLN A 879 -4.58 15.98 11.39
N TYR A 880 -5.80 16.44 11.27
CA TYR A 880 -6.36 16.92 10.04
C TYR A 880 -6.36 18.45 10.08
N ILE A 881 -5.58 19.06 9.18
CA ILE A 881 -5.39 20.50 9.08
C ILE A 881 -6.11 21.00 7.84
N HIS A 882 -6.89 22.04 8.00
CA HIS A 882 -7.77 22.58 6.97
C HIS A 882 -7.31 23.97 6.51
N ASN A 883 -7.57 24.34 5.26
CA ASN A 883 -7.29 25.68 4.75
C ASN A 883 -8.39 26.68 5.10
N LEU A 884 -9.57 26.22 5.51
CA LEU A 884 -10.71 27.10 5.78
C LEU A 884 -10.44 27.88 7.08
N ASP A 885 -10.37 29.19 6.94
CA ASP A 885 -10.32 30.14 8.05
C ASP A 885 -11.72 30.26 8.66
N THR A 886 -11.81 30.07 9.97
CA THR A 886 -13.07 30.19 10.73
C THR A 886 -13.29 31.59 11.28
N GLU A 887 -12.48 32.54 10.93
CA GLU A 887 -12.68 33.96 11.33
C GLU A 887 -13.87 34.64 10.68
N ALA A 888 -14.61 33.98 9.80
CA ALA A 888 -15.94 34.42 9.47
C ALA A 888 -16.72 34.66 10.76
N LYS A 889 -16.90 35.91 11.12
CA LYS A 889 -17.72 36.31 12.25
C LYS A 889 -19.15 35.88 11.98
N LYS A 890 -19.82 35.40 12.98
CA LYS A 890 -21.29 35.28 12.95
C LYS A 890 -21.93 36.64 12.74
N SER A 891 -23.16 36.65 12.31
CA SER A 891 -23.96 37.88 12.19
C SER A 891 -24.05 38.73 13.47
N ASP A 892 -23.80 38.09 14.62
CA ASP A 892 -23.74 38.76 15.92
C ASP A 892 -22.34 39.32 16.31
N GLY A 893 -21.38 39.23 15.39
CA GLY A 893 -19.99 39.68 15.58
C GLY A 893 -19.11 38.73 16.40
N THR A 894 -19.64 37.60 16.91
CA THR A 894 -18.87 36.59 17.64
C THR A 894 -18.18 35.68 16.64
N PHE A 895 -17.05 35.08 17.04
CA PHE A 895 -16.33 34.12 16.21
C PHE A 895 -17.00 32.73 16.27
N TRP A 896 -16.95 32.03 15.12
CA TRP A 896 -17.55 30.72 14.93
C TRP A 896 -17.04 29.68 15.89
N ASN A 897 -15.80 29.80 16.31
CA ASN A 897 -15.23 28.75 17.16
C ASN A 897 -14.22 29.27 18.18
N THR A 898 -14.56 29.13 19.45
CA THR A 898 -13.66 29.38 20.56
C THR A 898 -12.84 28.17 20.99
N GLN A 899 -13.01 27.02 20.31
CA GLN A 899 -12.35 25.76 20.68
C GLN A 899 -11.04 25.51 19.91
N PHE A 900 -10.70 26.31 18.89
CA PHE A 900 -9.48 26.15 18.14
C PHE A 900 -8.44 27.15 18.56
N ASP A 901 -7.21 26.65 18.71
CA ASP A 901 -6.05 27.48 18.92
C ASP A 901 -5.86 28.42 17.72
N ARG A 902 -5.55 29.66 18.00
CA ARG A 902 -5.22 30.64 16.97
C ARG A 902 -3.77 30.47 16.56
N ASP A 903 -3.50 30.63 15.28
CA ASP A 903 -2.11 30.72 14.80
C ASP A 903 -1.47 32.07 15.19
N ALA A 904 -0.19 32.23 14.89
CA ALA A 904 0.56 33.46 15.19
C ALA A 904 0.00 34.71 14.49
N SER A 905 -0.84 34.57 13.46
CA SER A 905 -1.55 35.65 12.78
C SER A 905 -2.93 35.96 13.38
N GLY A 906 -3.34 35.20 14.40
CA GLY A 906 -4.63 35.31 15.05
C GLY A 906 -5.76 34.58 14.36
N LYS A 907 -5.49 33.81 13.30
CA LYS A 907 -6.49 33.04 12.54
C LYS A 907 -6.79 31.72 13.21
N ALA A 908 -8.08 31.38 13.31
CA ALA A 908 -8.55 30.09 13.77
C ALA A 908 -8.96 29.20 12.57
N TYR A 909 -8.47 27.96 12.56
CA TYR A 909 -8.81 26.99 11.51
C TYR A 909 -9.61 25.81 12.06
N ILE A 910 -10.33 25.11 11.17
CA ILE A 910 -11.11 23.92 11.54
C ILE A 910 -10.18 22.69 11.65
N ASP A 911 -9.13 22.80 12.40
CA ASP A 911 -8.19 21.69 12.62
C ASP A 911 -8.74 20.71 13.66
N GLN A 912 -8.47 19.43 13.47
CA GLN A 912 -8.84 18.41 14.44
C GLN A 912 -7.69 17.46 14.69
N THR A 913 -7.44 17.17 15.98
CA THR A 913 -6.56 16.09 16.42
C THR A 913 -7.38 14.86 16.76
N PHE A 914 -7.05 13.73 16.15
CA PHE A 914 -7.62 12.41 16.43
C PHE A 914 -6.72 11.69 17.42
N ALA A 915 -7.31 11.16 18.49
CA ALA A 915 -6.61 10.47 19.54
C ALA A 915 -5.91 9.18 19.06
N PRO A 916 -4.86 8.73 19.76
CA PRO A 916 -4.26 7.43 19.47
C PRO A 916 -5.26 6.29 19.66
N VAL A 917 -5.18 5.28 18.79
CA VAL A 917 -6.02 4.09 18.85
C VAL A 917 -5.19 2.83 19.11
N TRP A 918 -5.73 1.91 19.92
CA TRP A 918 -5.19 0.58 20.17
C TRP A 918 -6.06 -0.45 19.48
N ILE A 919 -5.50 -1.20 18.55
CA ILE A 919 -6.19 -2.30 17.85
C ILE A 919 -5.59 -3.60 18.35
N THR A 920 -6.45 -4.47 18.92
CA THR A 920 -6.03 -5.76 19.47
C THR A 920 -6.66 -6.90 18.71
N ASP A 921 -5.84 -7.86 18.29
CA ASP A 921 -6.23 -9.05 17.54
C ASP A 921 -6.02 -10.29 18.41
N LEU A 922 -6.89 -11.30 18.24
CA LEU A 922 -6.74 -12.61 18.83
C LEU A 922 -6.99 -13.70 17.79
N ILE A 923 -6.06 -14.65 17.68
CA ILE A 923 -6.13 -15.74 16.70
C ILE A 923 -5.82 -17.05 17.41
N LEU A 924 -6.70 -18.03 17.23
CA LEU A 924 -6.55 -19.40 17.69
C LEU A 924 -6.40 -20.30 16.48
N ASN A 925 -5.28 -21.01 16.37
CA ASN A 925 -5.05 -21.97 15.29
C ASN A 925 -4.89 -23.38 15.87
N TYR A 926 -5.70 -24.32 15.41
CA TYR A 926 -5.68 -25.71 15.87
C TYR A 926 -5.32 -26.67 14.72
N ARG A 927 -4.31 -27.50 14.94
CA ARG A 927 -3.85 -28.52 14.00
C ARG A 927 -4.54 -29.85 14.31
N PHE A 928 -5.57 -30.20 13.56
CA PHE A 928 -6.28 -31.46 13.71
C PHE A 928 -5.37 -32.66 13.38
N THR A 929 -4.70 -32.55 12.24
CA THR A 929 -3.71 -33.52 11.74
C THR A 929 -2.43 -32.78 11.31
N LYS A 930 -1.44 -33.51 10.77
CA LYS A 930 -0.27 -32.88 10.12
C LYS A 930 -0.66 -32.09 8.86
N MET A 931 -1.78 -32.48 8.23
CA MET A 931 -2.25 -31.94 6.96
C MET A 931 -3.34 -30.88 7.11
N LEU A 932 -4.18 -30.98 8.14
CA LEU A 932 -5.37 -30.14 8.30
C LEU A 932 -5.26 -29.25 9.55
N SER A 933 -5.49 -27.96 9.38
CA SER A 933 -5.61 -26.98 10.45
C SER A 933 -6.79 -26.03 10.24
N ALA A 934 -7.31 -25.47 11.32
CA ALA A 934 -8.26 -24.38 11.26
C ALA A 934 -7.85 -23.25 12.20
N SER A 935 -8.12 -22.02 11.77
CA SER A 935 -7.88 -20.81 12.55
C SER A 935 -9.19 -20.05 12.71
N LEU A 936 -9.54 -19.72 13.94
CA LEU A 936 -10.60 -18.77 14.28
C LEU A 936 -9.93 -17.52 14.83
N GLY A 937 -10.30 -16.36 14.33
CA GLY A 937 -9.66 -15.14 14.78
C GLY A 937 -10.52 -13.90 14.63
N THR A 938 -10.07 -12.85 15.29
CA THR A 938 -10.68 -11.55 15.23
C THR A 938 -9.61 -10.48 15.11
N ASN A 939 -9.85 -9.51 14.24
CA ASN A 939 -9.14 -8.25 14.21
C ASN A 939 -9.99 -7.20 14.92
N ASN A 940 -9.35 -6.30 15.68
CA ASN A 940 -10.03 -5.31 16.50
C ASN A 940 -11.04 -5.94 17.46
N LEU A 941 -10.56 -6.86 18.30
CA LEU A 941 -11.36 -7.64 19.27
C LEU A 941 -12.32 -6.78 20.12
N PHE A 942 -11.86 -5.58 20.50
CA PHE A 942 -12.59 -4.66 21.37
C PHE A 942 -13.52 -3.70 20.62
N ASP A 943 -13.65 -3.85 19.31
CA ASP A 943 -14.54 -3.04 18.46
C ASP A 943 -14.25 -1.53 18.52
N VAL A 944 -12.96 -1.16 18.52
CA VAL A 944 -12.50 0.21 18.66
C VAL A 944 -12.70 0.97 17.36
N TYR A 945 -13.19 2.19 17.46
CA TYR A 945 -13.29 3.18 16.38
C TYR A 945 -12.40 4.38 16.66
N PRO A 946 -11.92 5.10 15.62
CA PRO A 946 -11.26 6.40 15.83
C PRO A 946 -12.26 7.46 16.26
N ASP A 947 -11.75 8.60 16.71
CA ASP A 947 -12.57 9.77 17.00
C ASP A 947 -13.39 10.16 15.76
N GLN A 948 -14.63 10.56 16.00
CA GLN A 948 -15.50 11.10 14.96
C GLN A 948 -15.03 12.49 14.54
N ILE A 949 -15.36 12.88 13.31
CA ILE A 949 -15.25 14.26 12.86
C ILE A 949 -16.12 15.12 13.79
N TYR A 950 -15.52 16.18 14.33
CA TYR A 950 -16.19 17.07 15.24
C TYR A 950 -17.35 17.78 14.54
N ILE A 951 -18.51 17.77 15.19
CA ILE A 951 -19.71 18.49 14.80
C ILE A 951 -19.96 19.51 15.89
N ASP A 952 -20.02 20.81 15.56
CA ASP A 952 -20.39 21.84 16.53
C ASP A 952 -21.90 21.77 16.79
N PRO A 953 -22.33 21.33 17.98
CA PRO A 953 -23.75 21.19 18.28
C PRO A 953 -24.50 22.53 18.37
N ARG A 954 -23.76 23.66 18.43
CA ARG A 954 -24.38 25.01 18.44
C ARG A 954 -24.80 25.47 17.07
N ASN A 955 -24.35 24.83 16.02
CA ASN A 955 -24.69 25.17 14.65
C ASN A 955 -25.96 24.40 14.27
N ALA A 956 -27.08 25.08 14.40
CA ALA A 956 -28.31 24.56 13.80
C ALA A 956 -28.05 24.29 12.34
N ILE A 957 -28.24 23.06 11.92
CA ILE A 957 -28.21 22.65 10.54
C ILE A 957 -29.18 23.60 9.79
N GLY A 958 -28.70 24.27 8.74
CA GLY A 958 -29.46 25.24 7.98
C GLY A 958 -29.34 26.68 8.45
N SER A 959 -28.59 26.96 9.54
CA SER A 959 -28.15 28.33 9.78
C SER A 959 -27.13 28.74 8.71
N VAL A 960 -27.10 30.04 8.36
CA VAL A 960 -26.05 30.64 7.47
C VAL A 960 -24.66 30.32 7.99
N ASP A 961 -24.64 29.95 9.18
CA ASP A 961 -23.54 29.76 10.07
C ASP A 961 -23.11 28.29 10.18
N TYR A 962 -23.70 27.33 9.54
CA TYR A 962 -23.23 25.95 9.52
C TYR A 962 -21.89 25.87 8.77
N ALA A 963 -20.81 26.16 9.45
CA ALA A 963 -19.46 25.98 8.93
C ALA A 963 -19.06 24.52 9.11
N SER A 964 -19.39 23.71 8.19
CA SER A 964 -19.09 22.30 8.18
C SER A 964 -17.87 22.00 7.32
N GLY A 965 -16.83 22.77 7.41
CA GLY A 965 -15.59 22.53 6.66
C GLY A 965 -14.93 21.20 6.92
N ARG A 966 -15.43 20.38 7.85
CA ARG A 966 -14.86 19.08 8.21
C ARG A 966 -15.51 17.90 7.50
N ASP A 967 -16.81 17.93 7.33
CA ASP A 967 -17.52 17.02 6.46
C ASP A 967 -17.52 17.63 5.05
N ALA A 968 -16.75 17.04 4.11
CA ALA A 968 -16.68 17.52 2.73
C ALA A 968 -18.06 17.60 2.05
N SER A 969 -19.06 16.88 2.58
CA SER A 969 -20.45 16.96 2.13
C SER A 969 -21.28 18.01 2.86
N ASN A 970 -20.78 18.58 3.95
CA ASN A 970 -21.47 19.54 4.82
C ASN A 970 -22.81 19.05 5.41
N ARG A 971 -23.03 17.75 5.51
CA ARG A 971 -24.32 17.15 5.86
C ARG A 971 -24.29 16.16 7.01
N GLY A 972 -23.12 15.98 7.67
CA GLY A 972 -22.93 15.05 8.78
C GLY A 972 -22.86 13.57 8.37
N ARG A 973 -22.69 13.27 7.08
CA ARG A 973 -22.61 11.90 6.57
C ARG A 973 -21.23 11.28 6.73
N LEU A 974 -20.16 12.07 6.66
CA LEU A 974 -18.78 11.60 6.89
C LEU A 974 -18.48 11.63 8.39
N LEU A 975 -18.51 10.46 9.03
CA LEU A 975 -18.27 10.34 10.47
C LEU A 975 -16.80 10.31 10.84
N PHE A 976 -15.93 9.84 9.94
CA PHE A 976 -14.51 9.60 10.21
C PHE A 976 -13.61 10.19 9.14
N GLN A 977 -12.38 10.48 9.51
CA GLN A 977 -11.29 10.66 8.55
C GLN A 977 -10.49 9.36 8.44
N PRO A 978 -10.15 8.89 7.22
CA PRO A 978 -9.31 7.72 7.05
C PRO A 978 -7.97 7.88 7.77
N ASN A 979 -7.64 6.92 8.61
CA ASN A 979 -6.36 6.86 9.32
C ASN A 979 -5.81 5.43 9.37
N GLN A 980 -4.58 5.25 9.85
CA GLN A 980 -3.91 3.95 9.88
C GLN A 980 -4.58 2.94 10.80
N GLY A 981 -5.32 3.37 11.82
CA GLY A 981 -6.05 2.49 12.74
C GLY A 981 -7.28 1.84 12.11
N GLY A 982 -7.72 2.35 10.94
CA GLY A 982 -8.96 1.92 10.29
C GLY A 982 -10.21 2.47 10.99
N TYR A 983 -11.38 2.20 10.42
CA TYR A 983 -12.68 2.71 10.89
C TYR A 983 -13.83 1.71 10.68
N ASN A 984 -13.51 0.41 10.46
CA ASN A 984 -14.54 -0.60 10.15
C ASN A 984 -15.05 -1.39 11.37
N GLY A 985 -14.46 -1.18 12.55
CA GLY A 985 -14.80 -1.94 13.74
C GLY A 985 -14.22 -3.36 13.73
N ARG A 986 -14.85 -4.28 14.47
CA ARG A 986 -14.39 -5.65 14.65
C ARG A 986 -14.64 -6.50 13.41
N PHE A 987 -13.60 -7.25 12.97
CA PHE A 987 -13.68 -8.26 11.91
C PHE A 987 -13.46 -9.66 12.50
N VAL A 988 -14.32 -10.62 12.15
CA VAL A 988 -14.24 -12.02 12.59
C VAL A 988 -14.05 -12.93 11.39
N PHE A 989 -13.16 -13.94 11.49
CA PHE A 989 -12.88 -14.85 10.39
C PHE A 989 -12.67 -16.29 10.84
N LEU A 990 -12.94 -17.20 9.93
CA LEU A 990 -12.56 -18.61 9.99
C LEU A 990 -11.68 -18.94 8.78
N ARG A 991 -10.57 -19.63 9.01
CA ARG A 991 -9.68 -20.14 7.96
C ARG A 991 -9.48 -21.64 8.14
N VAL A 992 -9.64 -22.41 7.07
CA VAL A 992 -9.28 -23.82 7.02
C VAL A 992 -8.13 -23.98 6.03
N ALA A 993 -7.08 -24.69 6.44
CA ALA A 993 -5.88 -24.88 5.62
C ALA A 993 -5.47 -26.34 5.55
N VAL A 994 -5.04 -26.75 4.35
CA VAL A 994 -4.54 -28.09 4.04
C VAL A 994 -3.12 -27.97 3.51
N ASN A 995 -2.21 -28.84 4.00
CA ASN A 995 -0.83 -28.96 3.52
C ASN A 995 -0.56 -30.46 3.24
N LEU A 996 -0.32 -30.81 1.97
CA LEU A 996 -0.09 -32.17 1.45
C LEU A 996 1.35 -32.33 0.98
#